data_f8f4982a5b708302e191f49a7f2887e3
#
_entry.id   f8f4982a5b708302e191f49a7f2887e3
#
_cell.length_a   1.000
_cell.length_b   1.000
_cell.length_c   1.000
_cell.angle_alpha   90.00
_cell.angle_beta   90.00
_cell.angle_gamma   90.00
#
_symmetry.space_group_name_H-M   'P 1'
#
loop_
_entity.id
_entity.type
_entity.pdbx_description
1 polymer ?
#
loop_
_entity_poly.entity_id
_entity_poly.type
_entity_poly.pdbx_seq_one_letter_code
_entity_poly.pdbx_strand_id
1 'polypeptide(L)'
;WGHMAAQLSPIQAGGMAPHLVKDLMPSTYLTQGNGQDNGQDNGNRGAGNGGALQGFAFAGRSVVSIEQLLELLRSTYCGSVGYEFEHIVSAEEREWIRSRVEGRNQAQSTFSSEERKQILQVLVKTGLLESELHRKYVGSKWFSIDGNDSLMPVLQVLLEQCRTSGIKEAVFGMAHRGRINVLVNTLGMPLERLFAEFEDRSIATVVGAGDVKYHLGWQSEYVKDNVSVKLELLSNPSHLEFVNPVVEGFARAKQDSLYDRDRRSVLPVVMHGDAAFAGQGLVFECLNYAGLEGYSTGGTFHIVINNQIGFTTTPDEGRSTRYCTDLAKGLDVPIFHVNTEDPEAACWITQLALEYRNTFGKDVIVDVIGHRKYGHNEGDDPSFTQPLTYQEIKSKKQMWQQYAETLIAQGVVDQGFVDAAVEEFKREFAAAQERVYSGAVGDASALHGKVAPKSVQTGVTKERLIGVAHELVAFPEGFIPHPKLLKIIQKRVETVEAGKEIEWGVAEALAYGTLVEDGIPVRLSGQDCRRGTFSHRHLVLDDHEKPQCWSPLGELAKRLGNGGRFEVYNSSLSEAGIVGFEFGYAASETSGLTLWEAQFGDFSNGAQGIIDQFISSSEAKWGQLSGVTLLLPHAFEGQGPEHSSARLERYLQLCAEGNMSVCFPTTAAQYFHLLRRQGLRELKRPLVVMTPKSLLRLPVATSSIEELVDGTFNPLLVEKPMAKGARTAVLMSGKVYYDVVAGLKEKNLQGHVTVARVEELYPFPEQQVAEFLGRKGIERVVWVQEEPRNQGAWSYIEPRLREVSGKQISYIGRPEAAQTATGSAKRHAQEQKAIVAGLLATL
;
A
#
# COMPACT_ATOMS: atom_id res chain seq x y z
N TRP A 1 -5.86 32.65 -6.03
CA TRP A 1 -6.52 33.40 -4.96
C TRP A 1 -8.05 33.22 -4.96
N GLY A 2 -8.68 32.88 -6.10
CA GLY A 2 -10.13 32.70 -6.19
C GLY A 2 -10.69 31.61 -5.28
N HIS A 3 -9.96 30.52 -5.07
CA HIS A 3 -10.34 29.46 -4.14
C HIS A 3 -10.49 29.96 -2.68
N MET A 4 -9.78 31.01 -2.31
CA MET A 4 -9.89 31.59 -0.96
C MET A 4 -11.17 32.42 -0.75
N ALA A 5 -11.82 32.87 -1.85
CA ALA A 5 -13.09 33.57 -1.83
C ALA A 5 -14.28 32.66 -2.21
N ALA A 6 -14.02 31.41 -2.59
CA ALA A 6 -15.06 30.44 -2.93
C ALA A 6 -15.87 29.99 -1.70
N GLN A 7 -17.15 29.70 -1.90
CA GLN A 7 -18.06 29.20 -0.87
C GLN A 7 -17.91 27.69 -0.70
N LEU A 8 -16.76 27.27 -0.13
CA LEU A 8 -16.37 25.87 -0.09
C LEU A 8 -17.00 25.10 1.08
N SER A 9 -17.25 25.77 2.22
CA SER A 9 -17.80 25.10 3.38
C SER A 9 -19.29 25.30 3.54
N PRO A 10 -20.07 24.22 3.76
CA PRO A 10 -21.51 24.31 4.05
C PRO A 10 -21.83 24.75 5.49
N ILE A 11 -20.82 24.79 6.36
CA ILE A 11 -20.95 25.24 7.77
C ILE A 11 -20.09 26.49 8.03
N GLN A 12 -20.63 27.42 8.80
CA GLN A 12 -19.97 28.69 9.12
C GLN A 12 -19.33 28.69 10.51
N ALA A 13 -19.87 27.93 11.44
CA ALA A 13 -19.36 27.81 12.79
C ALA A 13 -18.06 26.99 12.81
N GLY A 14 -16.91 27.65 12.78
CA GLY A 14 -15.58 27.04 12.66
C GLY A 14 -14.88 27.31 11.33
N GLY A 15 -15.54 28.03 10.42
CA GLY A 15 -14.96 28.46 9.14
C GLY A 15 -13.95 29.58 9.32
N MET A 16 -13.03 29.66 8.34
CA MET A 16 -11.95 30.65 8.28
C MET A 16 -12.40 32.08 8.55
N ALA A 17 -11.58 32.77 9.33
CA ALA A 17 -11.81 34.15 9.75
C ALA A 17 -12.06 35.10 8.56
N PRO A 18 -13.20 35.85 8.55
CA PRO A 18 -13.61 36.71 7.42
C PRO A 18 -12.62 37.83 7.07
N HIS A 19 -11.65 38.13 7.91
CA HIS A 19 -10.68 39.21 7.68
C HIS A 19 -9.65 38.87 6.57
N LEU A 20 -9.37 37.60 6.31
CA LEU A 20 -8.50 37.20 5.20
C LEU A 20 -9.14 37.35 3.81
N VAL A 21 -10.47 37.41 3.73
CA VAL A 21 -11.18 37.56 2.46
C VAL A 21 -11.20 38.99 1.96
N LYS A 22 -11.15 39.98 2.85
CA LYS A 22 -11.18 41.43 2.48
C LYS A 22 -9.95 41.84 1.67
N ASP A 23 -8.79 41.29 1.97
CA ASP A 23 -7.54 41.64 1.31
C ASP A 23 -7.39 41.02 -0.07
N LEU A 24 -8.27 40.10 -0.42
CA LEU A 24 -8.21 39.31 -1.67
C LEU A 24 -9.25 39.74 -2.72
N MET A 25 -10.00 40.81 -2.46
CA MET A 25 -10.95 41.33 -3.45
C MET A 25 -10.21 41.84 -4.68
N PRO A 26 -10.60 41.43 -5.90
CA PRO A 26 -9.97 41.87 -7.16
C PRO A 26 -9.82 43.40 -7.30
N SER A 27 -10.71 44.17 -6.65
CA SER A 27 -10.66 45.62 -6.57
C SER A 27 -9.40 46.16 -5.86
N THR A 28 -8.81 45.39 -4.93
CA THR A 28 -7.60 45.81 -4.20
C THR A 28 -6.36 45.72 -5.09
N TYR A 29 -6.30 44.75 -5.98
CA TYR A 29 -5.16 44.54 -6.91
C TYR A 29 -5.23 45.44 -8.15
N LEU A 30 -6.41 45.73 -8.65
CA LEU A 30 -6.58 46.60 -9.81
C LEU A 30 -6.31 48.08 -9.47
N THR A 31 -6.41 48.46 -8.21
CA THR A 31 -6.11 49.84 -7.77
C THR A 31 -4.63 50.04 -7.39
N GLN A 32 -3.87 48.98 -7.09
CA GLN A 32 -2.44 49.09 -6.75
C GLN A 32 -1.52 49.04 -7.98
N GLY A 33 -1.99 48.60 -9.15
CA GLY A 33 -1.16 48.50 -10.36
C GLY A 33 -0.84 49.81 -11.09
N ASN A 34 -1.34 50.94 -10.63
CA ASN A 34 -1.14 52.26 -11.23
C ASN A 34 -0.21 53.20 -10.46
N GLY A 35 0.72 52.69 -9.69
CA GLY A 35 1.59 53.50 -8.86
C GLY A 35 3.06 53.29 -9.01
N GLN A 36 3.61 53.34 -10.24
CA GLN A 36 5.02 53.73 -10.51
C GLN A 36 5.22 53.98 -12.01
N ASP A 37 4.83 55.16 -12.44
CA ASP A 37 5.52 55.77 -13.59
C ASP A 37 5.81 57.23 -13.24
N ASN A 38 7.11 57.57 -13.27
CA ASN A 38 7.62 58.89 -13.02
C ASN A 38 7.36 59.78 -14.21
N GLY A 39 6.80 60.97 -13.95
CA GLY A 39 7.07 62.09 -14.83
C GLY A 39 5.86 62.80 -15.34
N GLN A 40 5.59 63.95 -14.75
CA GLN A 40 5.01 65.22 -15.30
C GLN A 40 3.93 65.09 -16.41
N ASP A 41 2.67 65.31 -16.13
CA ASP A 41 2.08 66.61 -16.46
C ASP A 41 0.55 66.68 -16.21
N ASN A 42 0.13 67.81 -15.72
CA ASN A 42 -1.12 68.54 -15.77
C ASN A 42 -2.49 67.85 -15.98
N GLY A 43 -3.23 67.89 -14.88
CA GLY A 43 -4.59 68.43 -14.85
C GLY A 43 -5.63 67.97 -15.89
N ASN A 44 -6.35 66.93 -15.58
CA ASN A 44 -7.81 66.99 -15.62
C ASN A 44 -8.44 65.71 -14.96
N ARG A 45 -8.88 65.83 -13.70
CA ARG A 45 -9.67 64.77 -13.10
C ARG A 45 -11.16 64.92 -13.51
N GLY A 46 -11.45 64.37 -14.65
CA GLY A 46 -12.81 64.05 -15.02
C GLY A 46 -13.25 62.76 -14.36
N ALA A 47 -14.30 62.81 -13.54
CA ALA A 47 -14.96 61.63 -12.98
C ALA A 47 -15.46 60.77 -14.11
N GLY A 48 -15.03 59.49 -14.07
CA GLY A 48 -15.77 58.61 -14.65
C GLY A 48 -15.59 57.51 -15.54
N ASN A 49 -15.82 57.06 -16.34
CA ASN A 49 -16.10 55.91 -17.20
C ASN A 49 -15.28 54.70 -16.87
N GLY A 50 -15.96 53.62 -16.47
CA GLY A 50 -15.42 52.29 -16.38
C GLY A 50 -14.56 51.99 -17.60
N GLY A 51 -13.23 51.71 -17.35
CA GLY A 51 -12.27 51.59 -18.44
C GLY A 51 -12.72 50.53 -19.47
N ALA A 52 -12.94 50.95 -20.69
CA ALA A 52 -13.28 50.05 -21.79
C ALA A 52 -12.07 49.23 -22.15
N LEU A 53 -12.20 47.90 -22.09
CA LEU A 53 -11.16 46.94 -22.51
C LEU A 53 -11.37 46.66 -24.02
N GLN A 54 -10.64 47.37 -24.90
CA GLN A 54 -10.72 47.10 -26.36
C GLN A 54 -9.85 45.86 -26.70
N GLY A 55 -10.50 44.85 -27.27
CA GLY A 55 -9.81 43.66 -27.79
C GLY A 55 -9.38 42.61 -26.75
N PHE A 56 -9.87 42.73 -25.49
CA PHE A 56 -9.63 41.73 -24.50
C PHE A 56 -10.64 40.59 -24.57
N ALA A 57 -10.17 39.36 -24.54
CA ALA A 57 -11.01 38.17 -24.48
C ALA A 57 -10.67 37.34 -23.24
N PHE A 58 -11.69 36.91 -22.51
CA PHE A 58 -11.55 35.94 -21.42
C PHE A 58 -12.19 34.63 -21.87
N ALA A 59 -11.39 33.58 -21.97
CA ALA A 59 -11.83 32.25 -22.45
C ALA A 59 -12.59 32.28 -23.77
N GLY A 60 -12.10 33.07 -24.72
CA GLY A 60 -12.73 33.23 -26.03
C GLY A 60 -13.98 34.14 -26.05
N ARG A 61 -14.40 34.71 -24.92
CA ARG A 61 -15.52 35.65 -24.79
C ARG A 61 -14.98 37.08 -24.84
N SER A 62 -15.53 37.90 -25.73
CA SER A 62 -15.18 39.32 -25.77
C SER A 62 -15.63 40.02 -24.50
N VAL A 63 -14.68 40.69 -23.83
CA VAL A 63 -14.93 41.44 -22.60
C VAL A 63 -14.78 42.93 -22.89
N VAL A 64 -15.82 43.68 -22.62
CA VAL A 64 -15.89 45.10 -23.01
C VAL A 64 -15.70 46.06 -21.84
N SER A 65 -15.79 45.56 -20.59
CA SER A 65 -15.55 46.36 -19.40
C SER A 65 -14.87 45.59 -18.26
N ILE A 66 -14.25 46.31 -17.32
CA ILE A 66 -13.65 45.74 -16.13
C ILE A 66 -14.69 45.04 -15.26
N GLU A 67 -15.90 45.62 -15.15
CA GLU A 67 -17.01 45.04 -14.38
C GLU A 67 -17.38 43.67 -14.93
N GLN A 68 -17.50 43.55 -16.26
CA GLN A 68 -17.79 42.28 -16.93
C GLN A 68 -16.67 41.26 -16.69
N LEU A 69 -15.41 41.67 -16.72
CA LEU A 69 -14.26 40.78 -16.39
C LEU A 69 -14.34 40.29 -14.94
N LEU A 70 -14.62 41.21 -14.02
CA LEU A 70 -14.75 40.86 -12.59
C LEU A 70 -15.91 39.91 -12.33
N GLU A 71 -17.05 40.09 -13.02
CA GLU A 71 -18.18 39.19 -12.91
C GLU A 71 -17.84 37.78 -13.43
N LEU A 72 -17.16 37.67 -14.58
CA LEU A 72 -16.68 36.40 -15.12
C LEU A 72 -15.67 35.72 -14.19
N LEU A 73 -14.71 36.46 -13.66
CA LEU A 73 -13.75 35.94 -12.71
C LEU A 73 -14.41 35.46 -11.41
N ARG A 74 -15.36 36.20 -10.87
CA ARG A 74 -16.11 35.79 -9.67
C ARG A 74 -16.96 34.56 -9.92
N SER A 75 -17.70 34.52 -11.02
CA SER A 75 -18.52 33.36 -11.36
C SER A 75 -17.67 32.10 -11.58
N THR A 76 -16.45 32.22 -12.15
CA THR A 76 -15.55 31.12 -12.41
C THR A 76 -14.84 30.63 -11.14
N TYR A 77 -14.27 31.54 -10.33
CA TYR A 77 -13.33 31.18 -9.29
C TYR A 77 -13.84 31.36 -7.85
N CYS A 78 -15.01 32.00 -7.66
CA CYS A 78 -15.54 32.31 -6.33
C CYS A 78 -16.89 31.63 -6.06
N GLY A 79 -17.25 30.60 -6.80
CA GLY A 79 -18.48 29.80 -6.61
C GLY A 79 -18.31 28.69 -5.58
N SER A 80 -18.96 27.56 -5.81
CA SER A 80 -18.90 26.34 -4.99
C SER A 80 -17.64 25.48 -5.22
N VAL A 81 -16.75 25.90 -6.15
CA VAL A 81 -15.51 25.19 -6.50
C VAL A 81 -14.31 26.12 -6.33
N GLY A 82 -13.26 25.59 -5.68
CA GLY A 82 -11.95 26.19 -5.57
C GLY A 82 -10.91 25.39 -6.36
N TYR A 83 -10.06 26.09 -7.10
CA TYR A 83 -9.07 25.48 -7.97
C TYR A 83 -7.65 25.84 -7.50
N GLU A 84 -6.80 24.85 -7.27
CA GLU A 84 -5.39 25.05 -6.95
C GLU A 84 -4.53 24.28 -7.95
N PHE A 85 -3.95 24.98 -8.91
CA PHE A 85 -3.09 24.42 -9.96
C PHE A 85 -1.94 25.33 -10.37
N GLU A 86 -1.87 26.55 -9.88
CA GLU A 86 -0.81 27.51 -10.25
C GLU A 86 0.57 27.12 -9.68
N HIS A 87 0.63 26.20 -8.71
CA HIS A 87 1.87 25.62 -8.19
C HIS A 87 2.49 24.58 -9.11
N ILE A 88 1.76 24.06 -10.10
CA ILE A 88 2.25 23.06 -11.06
C ILE A 88 3.33 23.70 -11.93
N VAL A 89 4.48 23.05 -12.07
CA VAL A 89 5.63 23.58 -12.82
C VAL A 89 5.34 23.59 -14.33
N SER A 90 4.65 22.57 -14.86
CA SER A 90 4.30 22.47 -16.28
C SER A 90 3.31 23.54 -16.72
N ALA A 91 3.74 24.41 -17.64
CA ALA A 91 2.85 25.43 -18.24
C ALA A 91 1.73 24.81 -19.08
N GLU A 92 1.98 23.68 -19.73
CA GLU A 92 1.00 22.95 -20.51
C GLU A 92 -0.15 22.44 -19.62
N GLU A 93 0.20 21.84 -18.48
CA GLU A 93 -0.80 21.34 -17.52
C GLU A 93 -1.64 22.48 -16.94
N ARG A 94 -1.00 23.60 -16.53
CA ARG A 94 -1.73 24.77 -16.03
C ARG A 94 -2.69 25.34 -17.09
N GLU A 95 -2.25 25.49 -18.33
CA GLU A 95 -3.08 26.03 -19.41
C GLU A 95 -4.22 25.06 -19.77
N TRP A 96 -3.95 23.75 -19.74
CA TRP A 96 -4.95 22.73 -19.95
C TRP A 96 -6.10 22.82 -18.92
N ILE A 97 -5.77 22.99 -17.65
CA ILE A 97 -6.77 23.17 -16.57
C ILE A 97 -7.49 24.50 -16.74
N ARG A 98 -6.74 25.59 -16.91
CA ARG A 98 -7.28 26.96 -17.03
C ARG A 98 -8.28 27.06 -18.18
N SER A 99 -7.95 26.56 -19.34
CA SER A 99 -8.84 26.62 -20.51
C SER A 99 -10.18 25.91 -20.29
N ARG A 100 -10.20 24.81 -19.54
CA ARG A 100 -11.44 24.08 -19.22
C ARG A 100 -12.26 24.77 -18.14
N VAL A 101 -11.60 25.26 -17.09
CA VAL A 101 -12.24 25.97 -15.98
C VAL A 101 -12.87 27.27 -16.47
N GLU A 102 -12.15 28.07 -17.23
CA GLU A 102 -12.60 29.36 -17.75
C GLU A 102 -13.56 29.22 -18.93
N GLY A 103 -13.44 28.15 -19.72
CA GLY A 103 -14.33 27.83 -20.83
C GLY A 103 -15.73 27.39 -20.41
N ARG A 104 -15.92 26.96 -19.16
CA ARG A 104 -17.21 26.53 -18.65
C ARG A 104 -18.17 27.71 -18.51
N ASN A 105 -19.42 27.48 -18.95
CA ASN A 105 -20.50 28.43 -18.68
C ASN A 105 -21.13 28.16 -17.31
N GLN A 106 -20.69 28.87 -16.28
CA GLN A 106 -21.14 28.68 -14.89
C GLN A 106 -22.66 28.95 -14.70
N ALA A 107 -23.31 29.69 -15.63
CA ALA A 107 -24.75 29.98 -15.54
C ALA A 107 -25.63 28.81 -16.01
N GLN A 108 -25.07 27.78 -16.59
CA GLN A 108 -25.81 26.63 -17.11
C GLN A 108 -25.26 25.33 -16.51
N SER A 109 -26.17 24.44 -16.13
CA SER A 109 -25.74 23.08 -15.75
C SER A 109 -25.03 22.40 -16.90
N THR A 110 -23.95 21.68 -16.59
CA THR A 110 -23.21 20.84 -17.54
C THR A 110 -24.00 19.56 -17.85
N PHE A 111 -24.94 19.19 -16.96
CA PHE A 111 -25.68 17.95 -16.99
C PHE A 111 -27.07 18.16 -17.62
N SER A 112 -27.49 17.20 -18.43
CA SER A 112 -28.86 17.13 -18.98
C SER A 112 -29.88 16.92 -17.85
N SER A 113 -31.15 17.19 -18.15
CA SER A 113 -32.23 16.95 -17.19
C SER A 113 -32.27 15.49 -16.70
N GLU A 114 -31.94 14.54 -17.56
CA GLU A 114 -31.91 13.12 -17.19
C GLU A 114 -30.74 12.77 -16.23
N GLU A 115 -29.58 13.28 -16.52
CA GLU A 115 -28.43 13.11 -15.62
C GLU A 115 -28.66 13.76 -14.26
N ARG A 116 -29.31 14.91 -14.21
CA ARG A 116 -29.67 15.57 -12.95
C ARG A 116 -30.71 14.79 -12.16
N LYS A 117 -31.67 14.12 -12.81
CA LYS A 117 -32.56 13.15 -12.16
C LYS A 117 -31.82 11.97 -11.58
N GLN A 118 -30.84 11.44 -12.32
CA GLN A 118 -30.00 10.34 -11.82
C GLN A 118 -29.19 10.76 -10.59
N ILE A 119 -28.58 11.96 -10.59
CA ILE A 119 -27.91 12.51 -9.40
C ILE A 119 -28.87 12.58 -8.22
N LEU A 120 -30.10 13.06 -8.41
CA LEU A 120 -31.11 13.11 -7.35
C LEU A 120 -31.47 11.72 -6.84
N GLN A 121 -31.69 10.75 -7.71
CA GLN A 121 -32.03 9.37 -7.32
C GLN A 121 -30.91 8.75 -6.48
N VAL A 122 -29.65 8.99 -6.83
CA VAL A 122 -28.49 8.53 -6.06
C VAL A 122 -28.47 9.18 -4.67
N LEU A 123 -28.67 10.49 -4.58
CA LEU A 123 -28.73 11.19 -3.31
C LEU A 123 -29.90 10.72 -2.43
N VAL A 124 -31.08 10.44 -3.02
CA VAL A 124 -32.22 9.86 -2.29
C VAL A 124 -31.84 8.50 -1.72
N LYS A 125 -31.28 7.59 -2.50
CA LYS A 125 -30.83 6.27 -2.01
C LYS A 125 -29.78 6.40 -0.91
N THR A 126 -28.84 7.32 -1.06
CA THR A 126 -27.80 7.62 -0.08
C THR A 126 -28.38 8.03 1.26
N GLY A 127 -29.18 9.10 1.29
CA GLY A 127 -29.71 9.66 2.53
C GLY A 127 -30.74 8.75 3.20
N LEU A 128 -31.53 8.01 2.40
CA LEU A 128 -32.49 7.04 2.95
C LEU A 128 -31.80 5.82 3.56
N LEU A 129 -30.73 5.30 2.95
CA LEU A 129 -29.94 4.21 3.54
C LEU A 129 -29.40 4.60 4.91
N GLU A 130 -28.77 5.79 5.02
CA GLU A 130 -28.25 6.29 6.30
C GLU A 130 -29.37 6.43 7.33
N SER A 131 -30.50 7.01 6.96
CA SER A 131 -31.64 7.23 7.85
C SER A 131 -32.27 5.93 8.35
N GLU A 132 -32.44 4.95 7.46
CA GLU A 132 -33.05 3.65 7.81
C GLU A 132 -32.09 2.80 8.66
N LEU A 133 -30.79 2.85 8.39
CA LEU A 133 -29.79 2.18 9.23
C LEU A 133 -29.76 2.80 10.63
N HIS A 134 -29.80 4.13 10.73
CA HIS A 134 -29.84 4.84 12.02
C HIS A 134 -31.08 4.50 12.83
N ARG A 135 -32.23 4.44 12.16
CA ARG A 135 -33.52 4.08 12.79
C ARG A 135 -33.55 2.63 13.27
N LYS A 136 -33.01 1.70 12.49
CA LYS A 136 -33.11 0.26 12.74
C LYS A 136 -32.04 -0.26 13.68
N TYR A 137 -30.80 0.17 13.51
CA TYR A 137 -29.64 -0.39 14.22
C TYR A 137 -29.05 0.60 15.22
N VAL A 138 -29.90 1.06 16.14
CA VAL A 138 -29.53 2.01 17.19
C VAL A 138 -28.32 1.49 17.99
N GLY A 139 -27.28 2.33 18.12
CA GLY A 139 -26.06 2.00 18.84
C GLY A 139 -25.03 1.17 18.04
N SER A 140 -25.38 0.67 16.86
CA SER A 140 -24.39 0.06 15.95
C SER A 140 -23.53 1.13 15.31
N LYS A 141 -22.26 0.76 14.97
CA LYS A 141 -21.32 1.66 14.31
C LYS A 141 -21.23 1.31 12.83
N TRP A 142 -21.34 2.31 11.95
CA TRP A 142 -21.08 2.16 10.51
C TRP A 142 -20.40 3.38 9.86
N PHE A 143 -20.19 4.45 10.63
CA PHE A 143 -19.55 5.70 10.22
C PHE A 143 -20.22 6.37 9.04
N SER A 144 -21.40 6.94 9.31
CA SER A 144 -22.28 7.60 8.34
C SER A 144 -21.56 8.61 7.44
N ILE A 145 -21.96 8.64 6.15
CA ILE A 145 -21.52 9.66 5.18
C ILE A 145 -22.36 10.93 5.23
N ASP A 146 -23.48 10.92 5.96
CA ASP A 146 -24.47 12.03 5.99
C ASP A 146 -23.78 13.38 6.29
N GLY A 147 -23.93 14.32 5.37
CA GLY A 147 -23.22 15.60 5.31
C GLY A 147 -22.07 15.66 4.27
N ASN A 148 -21.71 14.53 3.64
CA ASN A 148 -20.83 14.43 2.48
C ASN A 148 -21.45 13.55 1.39
N ASP A 149 -22.76 13.56 1.26
CA ASP A 149 -23.56 12.66 0.40
C ASP A 149 -23.20 12.77 -1.10
N SER A 150 -22.67 13.91 -1.53
CA SER A 150 -22.20 14.11 -2.91
C SER A 150 -21.07 13.16 -3.32
N LEU A 151 -20.42 12.47 -2.37
CA LEU A 151 -19.50 11.39 -2.69
C LEU A 151 -20.15 10.34 -3.59
N MET A 152 -21.43 10.01 -3.38
CA MET A 152 -22.08 8.93 -4.10
C MET A 152 -22.33 9.27 -5.58
N PRO A 153 -22.92 10.43 -5.96
CA PRO A 153 -22.98 10.83 -7.36
C PRO A 153 -21.59 11.08 -7.98
N VAL A 154 -20.60 11.56 -7.23
CA VAL A 154 -19.20 11.65 -7.67
C VAL A 154 -18.68 10.30 -8.13
N LEU A 155 -18.84 9.24 -7.31
CA LEU A 155 -18.43 7.89 -7.66
C LEU A 155 -19.20 7.34 -8.86
N GLN A 156 -20.50 7.60 -8.98
CA GLN A 156 -21.28 7.18 -10.14
C GLN A 156 -20.76 7.82 -11.43
N VAL A 157 -20.48 9.13 -11.41
CA VAL A 157 -19.91 9.84 -12.56
C VAL A 157 -18.51 9.34 -12.88
N LEU A 158 -17.69 9.06 -11.86
CA LEU A 158 -16.36 8.47 -12.02
C LEU A 158 -16.44 7.12 -12.76
N LEU A 159 -17.37 6.23 -12.37
CA LEU A 159 -17.56 4.94 -13.03
C LEU A 159 -18.04 5.06 -14.47
N GLU A 160 -18.96 5.99 -14.74
CA GLU A 160 -19.42 6.26 -16.10
C GLU A 160 -18.28 6.79 -16.99
N GLN A 161 -17.44 7.65 -16.44
CA GLN A 161 -16.22 8.12 -17.11
C GLN A 161 -15.19 7.02 -17.33
N CYS A 162 -14.98 6.13 -16.34
CA CYS A 162 -14.14 4.95 -16.51
C CYS A 162 -14.61 4.12 -17.72
N ARG A 163 -15.92 3.87 -17.80
CA ARG A 163 -16.53 3.12 -18.90
C ARG A 163 -16.30 3.78 -20.26
N THR A 164 -16.51 5.09 -20.34
CA THR A 164 -16.42 5.84 -21.61
C THR A 164 -14.99 6.11 -22.05
N SER A 165 -14.04 6.18 -21.13
CA SER A 165 -12.61 6.37 -21.40
C SER A 165 -11.83 5.08 -21.61
N GLY A 166 -12.47 3.91 -21.52
CA GLY A 166 -11.84 2.61 -21.76
C GLY A 166 -11.05 2.04 -20.59
N ILE A 167 -11.24 2.56 -19.39
CA ILE A 167 -10.71 1.96 -18.15
C ILE A 167 -11.47 0.65 -17.90
N LYS A 168 -10.73 -0.43 -17.69
CA LYS A 168 -11.28 -1.79 -17.54
C LYS A 168 -11.53 -2.18 -16.09
N GLU A 169 -10.74 -1.67 -15.18
CA GLU A 169 -10.83 -1.98 -13.76
C GLU A 169 -10.62 -0.71 -12.92
N ALA A 170 -11.38 -0.58 -11.82
CA ALA A 170 -11.16 0.43 -10.79
C ALA A 170 -10.93 -0.24 -9.44
N VAL A 171 -9.80 0.09 -8.79
CA VAL A 171 -9.39 -0.47 -7.51
C VAL A 171 -9.53 0.62 -6.45
N PHE A 172 -10.37 0.36 -5.45
CA PHE A 172 -10.73 1.32 -4.42
C PHE A 172 -10.08 0.98 -3.08
N GLY A 173 -9.61 2.01 -2.39
CA GLY A 173 -9.32 1.98 -0.96
C GLY A 173 -9.98 3.16 -0.26
N MET A 174 -10.44 2.93 0.95
CA MET A 174 -11.09 4.01 1.70
C MET A 174 -11.06 3.74 3.21
N ALA A 175 -11.12 4.84 3.97
CA ALA A 175 -11.39 4.77 5.40
C ALA A 175 -12.81 4.23 5.69
N HIS A 176 -13.17 4.15 6.96
CA HIS A 176 -14.49 3.62 7.40
C HIS A 176 -15.67 4.51 7.02
N ARG A 177 -15.50 5.85 6.92
CA ARG A 177 -16.61 6.80 6.69
C ARG A 177 -17.22 6.66 5.31
N GLY A 178 -18.54 6.38 5.29
CA GLY A 178 -19.29 6.17 4.06
C GLY A 178 -19.07 4.81 3.41
N ARG A 179 -18.23 3.93 3.96
CA ARG A 179 -17.93 2.62 3.35
C ARG A 179 -19.19 1.78 3.12
N ILE A 180 -20.12 1.77 4.07
CA ILE A 180 -21.38 1.02 3.94
C ILE A 180 -22.19 1.52 2.74
N ASN A 181 -22.26 2.82 2.56
CA ASN A 181 -22.95 3.44 1.43
C ASN A 181 -22.25 3.12 0.10
N VAL A 182 -20.92 3.19 0.07
CA VAL A 182 -20.12 2.81 -1.11
C VAL A 182 -20.32 1.33 -1.46
N LEU A 183 -20.29 0.43 -0.47
CA LEU A 183 -20.55 -1.01 -0.68
C LEU A 183 -21.89 -1.26 -1.34
N VAL A 184 -22.96 -0.61 -0.87
CA VAL A 184 -24.33 -0.84 -1.38
C VAL A 184 -24.58 -0.06 -2.67
N ASN A 185 -24.44 1.27 -2.65
CA ASN A 185 -24.89 2.14 -3.72
C ASN A 185 -23.89 2.31 -4.87
N THR A 186 -22.60 2.05 -4.66
CA THR A 186 -21.59 2.11 -5.73
C THR A 186 -21.16 0.73 -6.20
N LEU A 187 -20.90 -0.18 -5.27
CA LEU A 187 -20.39 -1.53 -5.59
C LEU A 187 -21.48 -2.59 -5.68
N GLY A 188 -22.74 -2.23 -5.43
CA GLY A 188 -23.87 -3.14 -5.62
C GLY A 188 -23.93 -4.31 -4.63
N MET A 189 -23.35 -4.17 -3.43
CA MET A 189 -23.53 -5.17 -2.38
C MET A 189 -25.03 -5.33 -2.05
N PRO A 190 -25.59 -6.54 -2.09
CA PRO A 190 -26.98 -6.75 -1.74
C PRO A 190 -27.30 -6.30 -0.31
N LEU A 191 -28.44 -5.62 -0.12
CA LEU A 191 -28.90 -5.18 1.21
C LEU A 191 -29.03 -6.33 2.19
N GLU A 192 -29.40 -7.52 1.71
CA GLU A 192 -29.50 -8.76 2.51
C GLU A 192 -28.15 -9.13 3.14
N ARG A 193 -27.06 -8.98 2.35
CA ARG A 193 -25.69 -9.22 2.85
C ARG A 193 -25.34 -8.21 3.92
N LEU A 194 -25.64 -6.93 3.67
CA LEU A 194 -25.43 -5.86 4.64
C LEU A 194 -26.18 -6.13 5.96
N PHE A 195 -27.45 -6.51 5.90
CA PHE A 195 -28.23 -6.79 7.11
C PHE A 195 -27.68 -8.01 7.87
N ALA A 196 -27.22 -9.04 7.16
CA ALA A 196 -26.58 -10.18 7.79
C ALA A 196 -25.33 -9.77 8.61
N GLU A 197 -24.54 -8.79 8.10
CA GLU A 197 -23.40 -8.23 8.83
C GLU A 197 -23.83 -7.40 10.07
N PHE A 198 -24.95 -6.66 9.97
CA PHE A 198 -25.46 -5.90 11.12
C PHE A 198 -26.06 -6.79 12.21
N GLU A 199 -26.62 -7.92 11.83
CA GLU A 199 -27.30 -8.86 12.74
C GLU A 199 -26.42 -10.03 13.22
N ASP A 200 -25.12 -9.96 12.87
CA ASP A 200 -24.12 -11.00 13.19
C ASP A 200 -24.55 -12.40 12.72
N ARG A 201 -25.19 -12.43 11.54
CA ARG A 201 -25.64 -13.68 10.87
C ARG A 201 -24.70 -14.08 9.74
N SER A 202 -23.67 -13.30 9.47
CA SER A 202 -22.64 -13.69 8.53
C SER A 202 -21.89 -14.89 9.08
N ILE A 203 -21.85 -15.97 8.31
CA ILE A 203 -21.10 -17.15 8.72
C ILE A 203 -19.62 -16.77 8.76
N ALA A 204 -19.00 -17.03 9.91
CA ALA A 204 -17.57 -16.88 10.08
C ALA A 204 -16.84 -17.61 8.93
N THR A 205 -15.89 -16.94 8.32
CA THR A 205 -15.08 -17.53 7.26
C THR A 205 -14.41 -18.80 7.77
N VAL A 206 -14.27 -19.81 6.92
CA VAL A 206 -13.61 -21.09 7.27
C VAL A 206 -12.17 -20.89 7.75
N VAL A 207 -11.58 -19.74 7.43
CA VAL A 207 -10.22 -19.32 7.83
C VAL A 207 -10.34 -18.01 8.61
N GLY A 208 -10.17 -18.08 9.93
CA GLY A 208 -10.08 -16.90 10.80
C GLY A 208 -11.38 -16.44 11.43
N ALA A 209 -11.27 -15.30 12.13
CA ALA A 209 -12.33 -14.74 12.98
C ALA A 209 -13.16 -13.64 12.31
N GLY A 210 -12.83 -13.25 11.07
CA GLY A 210 -13.46 -12.14 10.36
C GLY A 210 -13.07 -10.75 10.88
N ASP A 211 -13.76 -9.71 10.41
CA ASP A 211 -13.54 -8.32 10.80
C ASP A 211 -14.90 -7.59 10.88
N VAL A 212 -14.86 -6.34 11.36
CA VAL A 212 -16.05 -5.49 11.45
C VAL A 212 -16.56 -5.04 10.10
N LYS A 213 -17.87 -4.85 9.97
CA LYS A 213 -18.54 -4.53 8.68
C LYS A 213 -18.00 -3.32 7.95
N TYR A 214 -17.50 -2.32 8.64
CA TYR A 214 -16.93 -1.10 8.03
C TYR A 214 -15.44 -1.23 7.62
N HIS A 215 -14.90 -2.45 7.59
CA HIS A 215 -13.60 -2.80 7.01
C HIS A 215 -13.72 -3.73 5.78
N LEU A 216 -14.92 -4.22 5.49
CA LEU A 216 -15.15 -5.19 4.41
C LEU A 216 -14.80 -4.63 3.04
N GLY A 217 -14.16 -5.47 2.24
CA GLY A 217 -13.99 -5.29 0.81
C GLY A 217 -15.15 -5.88 0.00
N TRP A 218 -15.21 -5.57 -1.30
CA TRP A 218 -16.22 -6.10 -2.20
C TRP A 218 -15.73 -6.08 -3.64
N GLN A 219 -16.12 -7.09 -4.42
CA GLN A 219 -15.85 -7.17 -5.84
C GLN A 219 -17.16 -7.19 -6.62
N SER A 220 -17.24 -6.41 -7.70
CA SER A 220 -18.40 -6.35 -8.59
C SER A 220 -18.02 -5.83 -9.96
N GLU A 221 -19.02 -5.57 -10.79
CA GLU A 221 -18.85 -4.96 -12.10
C GLU A 221 -19.89 -3.83 -12.31
N TYR A 222 -19.44 -2.71 -12.83
CA TYR A 222 -20.31 -1.68 -13.37
C TYR A 222 -20.57 -1.97 -14.84
N VAL A 223 -21.81 -2.32 -15.20
CA VAL A 223 -22.17 -2.70 -16.55
C VAL A 223 -23.20 -1.73 -17.11
N LYS A 224 -22.92 -1.12 -18.26
CA LYS A 224 -23.86 -0.27 -19.02
C LYS A 224 -23.49 -0.33 -20.49
N ASP A 225 -24.51 -0.37 -21.37
CA ASP A 225 -24.37 -0.42 -22.83
C ASP A 225 -23.41 -1.56 -23.31
N ASN A 226 -23.47 -2.73 -22.68
CA ASN A 226 -22.59 -3.89 -22.91
C ASN A 226 -21.09 -3.63 -22.69
N VAL A 227 -20.73 -2.57 -21.97
CA VAL A 227 -19.36 -2.30 -21.51
C VAL A 227 -19.31 -2.49 -20.01
N SER A 228 -18.34 -3.28 -19.55
CA SER A 228 -18.12 -3.60 -18.13
C SER A 228 -16.84 -2.96 -17.64
N VAL A 229 -16.89 -2.42 -16.41
CA VAL A 229 -15.72 -2.00 -15.62
C VAL A 229 -15.73 -2.84 -14.36
N LYS A 230 -14.66 -3.60 -14.13
CA LYS A 230 -14.50 -4.37 -12.88
C LYS A 230 -14.21 -3.43 -11.73
N LEU A 231 -14.85 -3.69 -10.59
CA LEU A 231 -14.72 -2.88 -9.39
C LEU A 231 -14.20 -3.74 -8.25
N GLU A 232 -13.19 -3.25 -7.56
CA GLU A 232 -12.64 -3.92 -6.40
C GLU A 232 -12.36 -2.93 -5.27
N LEU A 233 -13.11 -3.01 -4.18
CA LEU A 233 -12.83 -2.31 -2.93
C LEU A 233 -12.02 -3.23 -2.03
N LEU A 234 -10.81 -2.84 -1.72
CA LEU A 234 -9.96 -3.62 -0.81
C LEU A 234 -10.44 -3.50 0.64
N SER A 235 -10.35 -4.60 1.37
CA SER A 235 -10.50 -4.57 2.82
C SER A 235 -9.34 -3.82 3.47
N ASN A 236 -9.60 -3.13 4.58
CA ASN A 236 -8.56 -2.44 5.34
C ASN A 236 -8.90 -2.28 6.82
N PRO A 237 -7.89 -2.10 7.68
CA PRO A 237 -8.07 -1.88 9.10
C PRO A 237 -8.47 -0.44 9.41
N SER A 238 -8.72 -0.15 10.71
CA SER A 238 -8.90 1.22 11.21
C SER A 238 -7.63 2.09 11.21
N HIS A 239 -6.49 1.55 10.81
CA HIS A 239 -5.26 2.32 10.61
C HIS A 239 -5.40 3.15 9.35
N LEU A 240 -5.77 4.43 9.55
CA LEU A 240 -6.06 5.34 8.44
C LEU A 240 -4.84 5.52 7.53
N GLU A 241 -5.07 5.59 6.22
CA GLU A 241 -4.11 5.79 5.14
C GLU A 241 -3.22 4.57 4.82
N PHE A 242 -3.23 3.52 5.64
CA PHE A 242 -2.40 2.33 5.41
C PHE A 242 -2.86 1.49 4.19
N VAL A 243 -4.09 1.68 3.73
CA VAL A 243 -4.59 1.03 2.51
C VAL A 243 -4.09 1.69 1.23
N ASN A 244 -3.63 2.96 1.28
CA ASN A 244 -3.25 3.71 0.09
C ASN A 244 -2.16 3.00 -0.74
N PRO A 245 -0.99 2.68 -0.17
CA PRO A 245 0.04 1.96 -0.92
C PRO A 245 -0.42 0.57 -1.37
N VAL A 246 -1.31 -0.06 -0.60
CA VAL A 246 -1.86 -1.38 -0.95
C VAL A 246 -2.71 -1.30 -2.22
N VAL A 247 -3.56 -0.28 -2.34
CA VAL A 247 -4.38 -0.03 -3.55
C VAL A 247 -3.49 0.22 -4.77
N GLU A 248 -2.47 1.05 -4.61
CA GLU A 248 -1.57 1.39 -5.71
C GLU A 248 -0.75 0.19 -6.17
N GLY A 249 -0.22 -0.59 -5.24
CA GLY A 249 0.48 -1.84 -5.56
C GLY A 249 -0.44 -2.86 -6.23
N PHE A 250 -1.67 -3.00 -5.74
CA PHE A 250 -2.67 -3.90 -6.32
C PHE A 250 -3.06 -3.48 -7.74
N ALA A 251 -3.32 -2.19 -7.97
CA ALA A 251 -3.62 -1.64 -9.28
C ALA A 251 -2.44 -1.80 -10.25
N ARG A 252 -1.21 -1.55 -9.77
CA ARG A 252 0.00 -1.73 -10.57
C ARG A 252 0.18 -3.17 -11.04
N ALA A 253 -0.03 -4.15 -10.17
CA ALA A 253 0.03 -5.56 -10.54
C ALA A 253 -1.01 -5.94 -11.61
N LYS A 254 -2.23 -5.39 -11.51
CA LYS A 254 -3.26 -5.52 -12.54
C LYS A 254 -2.81 -4.95 -13.88
N GLN A 255 -2.23 -3.74 -13.88
CA GLN A 255 -1.69 -3.10 -15.09
C GLN A 255 -0.58 -3.96 -15.72
N ASP A 256 0.33 -4.46 -14.92
CA ASP A 256 1.44 -5.29 -15.40
C ASP A 256 0.93 -6.63 -15.96
N SER A 257 -0.10 -7.24 -15.36
CA SER A 257 -0.73 -8.48 -15.87
C SER A 257 -1.50 -8.26 -17.19
N LEU A 258 -2.02 -7.06 -17.40
CA LEU A 258 -2.70 -6.66 -18.65
C LEU A 258 -1.72 -6.18 -19.74
N TYR A 259 -0.42 -6.15 -19.45
CA TYR A 259 0.60 -5.52 -20.31
C TYR A 259 0.31 -4.06 -20.65
N ASP A 260 -0.37 -3.35 -19.74
CA ASP A 260 -0.75 -1.94 -19.86
C ASP A 260 0.45 -1.02 -19.58
N ARG A 261 1.26 -0.79 -20.61
CA ARG A 261 2.47 0.04 -20.49
C ARG A 261 2.16 1.52 -20.21
N ASP A 262 1.04 2.00 -20.74
CA ASP A 262 0.60 3.38 -20.58
C ASP A 262 -0.14 3.61 -19.26
N ARG A 263 -0.42 2.56 -18.50
CA ARG A 263 -1.09 2.56 -17.19
C ARG A 263 -2.45 3.24 -17.19
N ARG A 264 -3.22 3.00 -18.24
CA ARG A 264 -4.54 3.62 -18.47
C ARG A 264 -5.71 2.67 -18.25
N SER A 265 -5.46 1.36 -18.25
CA SER A 265 -6.53 0.34 -18.17
C SER A 265 -7.06 0.12 -16.76
N VAL A 266 -6.30 0.48 -15.72
CA VAL A 266 -6.68 0.29 -14.32
C VAL A 266 -6.55 1.62 -13.58
N LEU A 267 -7.60 2.02 -12.87
CA LEU A 267 -7.66 3.25 -12.09
C LEU A 267 -7.57 2.93 -10.58
N PRO A 268 -6.51 3.31 -9.89
CA PRO A 268 -6.54 3.36 -8.43
C PRO A 268 -7.34 4.58 -7.96
N VAL A 269 -8.25 4.36 -7.00
CA VAL A 269 -9.08 5.38 -6.36
C VAL A 269 -8.90 5.28 -4.85
N VAL A 270 -8.42 6.34 -4.23
CA VAL A 270 -8.22 6.37 -2.77
C VAL A 270 -9.07 7.46 -2.14
N MET A 271 -9.91 7.07 -1.17
CA MET A 271 -10.79 7.99 -0.46
C MET A 271 -10.28 8.19 0.97
N HIS A 272 -10.00 9.44 1.32
CA HIS A 272 -9.36 9.87 2.56
C HIS A 272 -10.32 10.62 3.48
N GLY A 273 -10.02 10.63 4.77
CA GLY A 273 -10.56 11.66 5.69
C GLY A 273 -9.60 12.85 5.74
N ASP A 274 -10.12 14.07 5.88
CA ASP A 274 -9.33 15.31 5.87
C ASP A 274 -8.23 15.38 6.96
N ALA A 275 -8.56 14.97 8.17
CA ALA A 275 -7.60 14.94 9.27
C ALA A 275 -6.49 13.89 9.06
N ALA A 276 -6.83 12.74 8.48
CA ALA A 276 -5.86 11.69 8.18
C ALA A 276 -4.97 12.06 7.00
N PHE A 277 -5.54 12.65 5.94
CA PHE A 277 -4.78 13.12 4.80
C PHE A 277 -3.69 14.11 5.19
N ALA A 278 -4.01 15.07 6.04
CA ALA A 278 -3.04 16.05 6.53
C ALA A 278 -2.05 15.49 7.56
N GLY A 279 -2.48 14.51 8.38
CA GLY A 279 -1.72 14.08 9.56
C GLY A 279 -0.88 12.83 9.39
N GLN A 280 -1.22 11.95 8.44
CA GLN A 280 -0.53 10.67 8.26
C GLN A 280 0.59 10.79 7.21
N GLY A 281 1.85 10.62 7.63
CA GLY A 281 3.01 10.72 6.74
C GLY A 281 2.97 9.77 5.54
N LEU A 282 2.25 8.66 5.65
CA LEU A 282 2.10 7.67 4.58
C LEU A 282 1.43 8.25 3.32
N VAL A 283 0.56 9.25 3.46
CA VAL A 283 -0.01 9.99 2.32
C VAL A 283 1.10 10.64 1.49
N PHE A 284 2.04 11.31 2.15
CA PHE A 284 3.17 11.95 1.47
C PHE A 284 4.10 10.90 0.83
N GLU A 285 4.33 9.76 1.49
CA GLU A 285 5.13 8.68 0.93
C GLU A 285 4.53 8.17 -0.39
N CYS A 286 3.20 7.96 -0.45
CA CYS A 286 2.48 7.54 -1.67
C CYS A 286 2.59 8.59 -2.78
N LEU A 287 2.26 9.83 -2.51
CA LEU A 287 2.38 10.92 -3.48
C LEU A 287 3.82 11.09 -3.99
N ASN A 288 4.84 10.87 -3.14
CA ASN A 288 6.24 11.00 -3.52
C ASN A 288 6.70 9.91 -4.50
N TYR A 289 6.21 8.69 -4.38
CA TYR A 289 6.63 7.64 -5.32
C TYR A 289 5.71 7.49 -6.54
N ALA A 290 4.58 8.19 -6.61
CA ALA A 290 3.60 8.08 -7.68
C ALA A 290 4.18 8.30 -9.09
N GLY A 291 5.19 9.17 -9.21
CA GLY A 291 5.90 9.41 -10.47
C GLY A 291 7.11 8.49 -10.73
N LEU A 292 7.46 7.59 -9.81
CA LEU A 292 8.64 6.74 -9.95
C LEU A 292 8.35 5.51 -10.81
N GLU A 293 9.30 5.12 -11.65
CA GLU A 293 9.19 4.01 -12.62
C GLU A 293 8.66 2.72 -12.00
N GLY A 294 9.19 2.35 -10.83
CA GLY A 294 8.82 1.11 -10.13
C GLY A 294 7.42 1.13 -9.51
N TYR A 295 6.81 2.31 -9.32
CA TYR A 295 5.62 2.48 -8.48
C TYR A 295 4.48 3.22 -9.17
N SER A 296 4.75 3.97 -10.23
CA SER A 296 3.72 4.71 -10.96
C SER A 296 2.58 3.82 -11.44
N THR A 297 1.36 4.32 -11.25
CA THR A 297 0.10 3.71 -11.70
C THR A 297 -0.54 4.51 -12.85
N GLY A 298 0.17 5.50 -13.40
CA GLY A 298 -0.41 6.44 -14.36
C GLY A 298 -1.39 7.42 -13.71
N GLY A 299 -1.18 7.69 -12.43
CA GLY A 299 -1.94 8.60 -11.58
C GLY A 299 -3.04 7.92 -10.77
N THR A 300 -3.08 8.26 -9.49
CA THR A 300 -4.14 7.87 -8.55
C THR A 300 -5.19 8.96 -8.46
N PHE A 301 -6.46 8.56 -8.41
CA PHE A 301 -7.56 9.48 -8.20
C PHE A 301 -7.86 9.57 -6.71
N HIS A 302 -7.48 10.68 -6.08
CA HIS A 302 -7.69 10.91 -4.67
C HIS A 302 -8.99 11.69 -4.42
N ILE A 303 -9.81 11.21 -3.49
CA ILE A 303 -11.00 11.90 -3.02
C ILE A 303 -10.85 12.14 -1.52
N VAL A 304 -10.89 13.39 -1.09
CA VAL A 304 -10.93 13.71 0.34
C VAL A 304 -12.37 13.91 0.78
N ILE A 305 -12.86 13.06 1.67
CA ILE A 305 -14.15 13.21 2.34
C ILE A 305 -13.92 14.17 3.52
N ASN A 306 -13.99 15.46 3.23
CA ASN A 306 -13.61 16.51 4.15
C ASN A 306 -14.81 16.96 4.99
N ASN A 307 -14.93 16.42 6.18
CA ASN A 307 -15.98 16.82 7.12
C ASN A 307 -15.52 17.86 8.14
N GLN A 308 -14.32 18.41 7.96
CA GLN A 308 -13.76 19.52 8.74
C GLN A 308 -13.59 19.20 10.22
N ILE A 309 -13.40 17.94 10.57
CA ILE A 309 -13.14 17.50 11.96
C ILE A 309 -12.51 16.11 12.00
N GLY A 310 -11.49 15.92 12.84
CA GLY A 310 -10.87 14.63 13.11
C GLY A 310 -11.27 14.09 14.47
N PHE A 311 -12.27 13.23 14.58
CA PHE A 311 -12.89 12.78 15.82
C PHE A 311 -13.48 13.97 16.61
N THR A 312 -12.71 14.62 17.50
CA THR A 312 -13.04 15.86 18.22
C THR A 312 -12.09 17.01 17.89
N THR A 313 -11.03 16.75 17.11
CA THR A 313 -9.97 17.72 16.77
C THR A 313 -10.42 18.60 15.61
N THR A 314 -10.45 19.90 15.83
CA THR A 314 -10.79 20.89 14.80
C THR A 314 -9.64 21.06 13.80
N PRO A 315 -9.88 21.66 12.62
CA PRO A 315 -8.81 21.95 11.66
C PRO A 315 -7.66 22.79 12.25
N ASP A 316 -7.98 23.78 13.08
CA ASP A 316 -6.98 24.66 13.71
C ASP A 316 -6.10 23.94 14.74
N GLU A 317 -6.61 22.85 15.32
CA GLU A 317 -5.86 21.98 16.24
C GLU A 317 -5.11 20.87 15.49
N GLY A 318 -5.59 20.47 14.32
CA GLY A 318 -5.13 19.29 13.58
C GLY A 318 -4.08 19.58 12.50
N ARG A 319 -3.99 20.82 12.00
CA ARG A 319 -3.04 21.19 10.94
C ARG A 319 -2.65 22.65 10.96
N SER A 320 -1.45 22.96 10.47
CA SER A 320 -0.94 24.34 10.34
C SER A 320 -1.31 24.98 9.00
N THR A 321 -1.85 24.22 8.07
CA THR A 321 -2.18 24.65 6.70
C THR A 321 -3.64 25.01 6.57
N ARG A 322 -3.97 25.82 5.56
CA ARG A 322 -5.35 26.21 5.25
C ARG A 322 -6.19 25.00 4.87
N TYR A 323 -5.71 24.20 3.91
CA TYR A 323 -6.36 22.99 3.45
C TYR A 323 -5.60 21.76 3.93
N CYS A 324 -6.32 20.68 4.14
CA CYS A 324 -5.71 19.39 4.45
C CYS A 324 -4.84 18.87 3.30
N THR A 325 -5.10 19.34 2.09
CA THR A 325 -4.45 18.92 0.84
C THR A 325 -3.19 19.71 0.49
N ASP A 326 -2.82 20.72 1.26
CA ASP A 326 -1.70 21.63 0.96
C ASP A 326 -0.34 20.89 0.79
N LEU A 327 -0.18 19.73 1.43
CA LEU A 327 1.04 18.91 1.31
C LEU A 327 1.31 18.43 -0.13
N ALA A 328 0.25 18.25 -0.93
CA ALA A 328 0.37 17.76 -2.31
C ALA A 328 0.86 18.81 -3.31
N LYS A 329 0.82 20.09 -2.94
CA LYS A 329 1.33 21.19 -3.78
C LYS A 329 2.83 21.07 -4.08
N GLY A 330 3.61 20.56 -3.12
CA GLY A 330 5.05 20.32 -3.31
C GLY A 330 5.39 19.21 -4.33
N LEU A 331 4.37 18.47 -4.78
CA LEU A 331 4.49 17.34 -5.70
C LEU A 331 3.75 17.57 -7.04
N ASP A 332 3.44 18.83 -7.35
CA ASP A 332 2.78 19.25 -8.59
C ASP A 332 1.41 18.59 -8.85
N VAL A 333 0.67 18.25 -7.78
CA VAL A 333 -0.63 17.61 -7.89
C VAL A 333 -1.73 18.68 -7.92
N PRO A 334 -2.60 18.73 -8.94
CA PRO A 334 -3.73 19.66 -8.96
C PRO A 334 -4.77 19.28 -7.91
N ILE A 335 -5.33 20.32 -7.26
CA ILE A 335 -6.29 20.17 -6.17
C ILE A 335 -7.57 20.93 -6.53
N PHE A 336 -8.69 20.24 -6.42
CA PHE A 336 -10.01 20.80 -6.67
C PHE A 336 -10.87 20.67 -5.43
N HIS A 337 -11.21 21.80 -4.81
CA HIS A 337 -12.12 21.86 -3.66
C HIS A 337 -13.55 22.06 -4.14
N VAL A 338 -14.49 21.32 -3.60
CA VAL A 338 -15.90 21.48 -3.96
C VAL A 338 -16.80 21.38 -2.72
N ASN A 339 -17.79 22.30 -2.64
CA ASN A 339 -18.80 22.22 -1.62
C ASN A 339 -19.75 21.06 -1.89
N THR A 340 -19.89 20.14 -0.93
CA THR A 340 -20.75 18.96 -1.03
C THR A 340 -22.23 19.31 -1.32
N GLU A 341 -22.72 20.52 -0.94
CA GLU A 341 -24.09 20.96 -1.18
C GLU A 341 -24.35 21.35 -2.66
N ASP A 342 -23.32 21.33 -3.52
CA ASP A 342 -23.45 21.47 -4.96
C ASP A 342 -23.05 20.16 -5.67
N PRO A 343 -23.95 19.17 -5.73
CA PRO A 343 -23.64 17.87 -6.31
C PRO A 343 -23.33 17.92 -7.81
N GLU A 344 -23.88 18.89 -8.56
CA GLU A 344 -23.57 19.06 -9.98
C GLU A 344 -22.14 19.57 -10.18
N ALA A 345 -21.68 20.51 -9.34
CA ALA A 345 -20.30 20.97 -9.37
C ALA A 345 -19.33 19.84 -8.96
N ALA A 346 -19.68 19.04 -7.94
CA ALA A 346 -18.89 17.89 -7.52
C ALA A 346 -18.74 16.84 -8.63
N CYS A 347 -19.82 16.54 -9.34
CA CYS A 347 -19.81 15.65 -10.50
C CYS A 347 -18.95 16.21 -11.65
N TRP A 348 -19.10 17.49 -11.96
CA TRP A 348 -18.32 18.12 -13.03
C TRP A 348 -16.83 18.14 -12.73
N ILE A 349 -16.45 18.49 -11.49
CA ILE A 349 -15.03 18.51 -11.13
C ILE A 349 -14.40 17.12 -11.17
N THR A 350 -15.19 16.08 -10.88
CA THR A 350 -14.77 14.69 -11.03
C THR A 350 -14.46 14.34 -12.49
N GLN A 351 -15.27 14.82 -13.43
CA GLN A 351 -15.01 14.67 -14.87
C GLN A 351 -13.70 15.34 -15.27
N LEU A 352 -13.50 16.59 -14.88
CA LEU A 352 -12.28 17.34 -15.15
C LEU A 352 -11.03 16.65 -14.56
N ALA A 353 -11.14 16.19 -13.32
CA ALA A 353 -10.06 15.53 -12.61
C ALA A 353 -9.64 14.21 -13.29
N LEU A 354 -10.60 13.37 -13.68
CA LEU A 354 -10.28 12.13 -14.39
C LEU A 354 -9.73 12.37 -15.80
N GLU A 355 -10.24 13.41 -16.52
CA GLU A 355 -9.67 13.81 -17.80
C GLU A 355 -8.22 14.26 -17.66
N TYR A 356 -7.89 15.03 -16.60
CA TYR A 356 -6.51 15.44 -16.30
C TYR A 356 -5.63 14.21 -16.07
N ARG A 357 -6.04 13.30 -15.17
CA ARG A 357 -5.35 12.06 -14.89
C ARG A 357 -5.09 11.24 -16.17
N ASN A 358 -6.10 11.07 -16.99
CA ASN A 358 -5.97 10.29 -18.22
C ASN A 358 -5.11 10.97 -19.29
N THR A 359 -5.05 12.30 -19.29
CA THR A 359 -4.23 13.07 -20.22
C THR A 359 -2.76 13.02 -19.83
N PHE A 360 -2.46 13.29 -18.56
CA PHE A 360 -1.08 13.50 -18.08
C PHE A 360 -0.48 12.31 -17.32
N GLY A 361 -1.29 11.31 -16.95
CA GLY A 361 -0.81 10.16 -16.20
C GLY A 361 -0.32 10.50 -14.79
N LYS A 362 -0.92 11.50 -14.15
CA LYS A 362 -0.54 12.03 -12.83
C LYS A 362 -1.69 11.95 -11.83
N ASP A 363 -1.35 12.00 -10.56
CA ASP A 363 -2.31 12.07 -9.47
C ASP A 363 -3.16 13.34 -9.56
N VAL A 364 -4.36 13.26 -9.01
CA VAL A 364 -5.29 14.37 -8.91
C VAL A 364 -6.09 14.26 -7.61
N ILE A 365 -6.40 15.39 -6.98
CA ILE A 365 -7.14 15.44 -5.73
C ILE A 365 -8.46 16.18 -5.91
N VAL A 366 -9.55 15.54 -5.50
CA VAL A 366 -10.88 16.16 -5.36
C VAL A 366 -11.21 16.21 -3.86
N ASP A 367 -11.23 17.40 -3.28
CA ASP A 367 -11.54 17.66 -1.86
C ASP A 367 -13.02 18.03 -1.72
N VAL A 368 -13.85 17.07 -1.33
CA VAL A 368 -15.30 17.25 -1.15
C VAL A 368 -15.56 17.76 0.26
N ILE A 369 -15.78 19.06 0.38
CA ILE A 369 -15.92 19.74 1.66
C ILE A 369 -17.37 19.74 2.12
N GLY A 370 -17.62 19.10 3.23
CA GLY A 370 -18.93 18.94 3.82
C GLY A 370 -18.93 19.10 5.33
N HIS A 371 -19.74 18.32 6.00
CA HIS A 371 -19.80 18.25 7.45
C HIS A 371 -20.09 16.80 7.87
N ARG A 372 -20.01 16.55 9.15
CA ARG A 372 -20.36 15.27 9.78
C ARG A 372 -21.63 15.43 10.60
N LYS A 373 -22.72 14.79 10.18
CA LYS A 373 -24.02 14.96 10.83
C LYS A 373 -24.10 14.35 12.21
N TYR A 374 -23.58 13.16 12.40
CA TYR A 374 -23.53 12.46 13.68
C TYR A 374 -22.17 12.65 14.36
N GLY A 375 -21.92 12.00 15.50
CA GLY A 375 -20.60 11.97 16.13
C GLY A 375 -19.54 11.27 15.28
N HIS A 376 -18.38 10.99 15.85
CA HIS A 376 -17.35 10.23 15.15
C HIS A 376 -17.91 8.88 14.66
N ASN A 377 -18.71 8.25 15.52
CA ASN A 377 -19.60 7.14 15.17
C ASN A 377 -21.00 7.42 15.72
N GLU A 378 -21.95 6.56 15.44
CA GLU A 378 -23.37 6.73 15.75
C GLU A 378 -23.70 6.66 17.26
N GLY A 379 -22.76 6.20 18.08
CA GLY A 379 -22.89 6.18 19.54
C GLY A 379 -22.25 7.39 20.26
N ASP A 380 -21.65 8.31 19.51
CA ASP A 380 -20.95 9.48 20.05
C ASP A 380 -21.83 10.74 19.96
N ASP A 381 -21.85 11.56 21.02
CA ASP A 381 -22.54 12.86 21.00
C ASP A 381 -21.54 14.00 20.76
N PRO A 382 -21.49 14.53 19.55
CA PRO A 382 -20.51 15.56 19.18
C PRO A 382 -20.81 16.92 19.77
N SER A 383 -21.99 17.16 20.34
CA SER A 383 -22.34 18.42 20.94
C SER A 383 -21.56 18.70 22.24
N PHE A 384 -20.93 17.68 22.82
CA PHE A 384 -20.08 17.84 23.99
C PHE A 384 -18.82 18.67 23.72
N THR A 385 -18.29 18.58 22.53
CA THR A 385 -17.05 19.26 22.12
C THR A 385 -17.27 20.36 21.09
N GLN A 386 -18.24 20.23 20.17
CA GLN A 386 -18.57 21.21 19.13
C GLN A 386 -20.04 21.66 19.18
N PRO A 387 -20.50 22.27 20.26
CA PRO A 387 -21.93 22.59 20.45
C PRO A 387 -22.48 23.57 19.40
N LEU A 388 -21.73 24.59 19.01
CA LEU A 388 -22.19 25.59 18.03
C LEU A 388 -22.29 25.01 16.61
N THR A 389 -21.30 24.27 16.18
CA THR A 389 -21.27 23.59 14.89
C THR A 389 -22.47 22.63 14.75
N TYR A 390 -22.76 21.86 15.80
CA TYR A 390 -23.86 20.91 15.77
C TYR A 390 -25.24 21.54 15.94
N GLN A 391 -25.35 22.76 16.49
CA GLN A 391 -26.57 23.57 16.40
C GLN A 391 -26.88 23.95 14.94
N GLU A 392 -25.88 24.38 14.19
CA GLU A 392 -26.01 24.70 12.77
C GLU A 392 -26.37 23.45 11.96
N ILE A 393 -25.64 22.33 12.13
CA ILE A 393 -25.85 21.07 11.41
C ILE A 393 -27.26 20.53 11.64
N LYS A 394 -27.76 20.57 12.88
CA LYS A 394 -29.13 20.12 13.21
C LYS A 394 -30.24 20.87 12.45
N SER A 395 -29.98 22.10 12.04
CA SER A 395 -30.95 22.91 11.26
C SER A 395 -30.97 22.57 9.77
N LYS A 396 -29.96 21.83 9.26
CA LYS A 396 -29.83 21.52 7.85
C LYS A 396 -30.77 20.39 7.43
N LYS A 397 -31.44 20.57 6.28
CA LYS A 397 -32.14 19.49 5.59
C LYS A 397 -31.14 18.46 5.05
N GLN A 398 -31.60 17.24 4.81
CA GLN A 398 -30.80 16.27 4.08
C GLN A 398 -30.51 16.77 2.67
N MET A 399 -29.34 16.41 2.14
CA MET A 399 -28.86 16.93 0.85
C MET A 399 -29.80 16.61 -0.30
N TRP A 400 -30.35 15.39 -0.35
CA TRP A 400 -31.30 15.03 -1.38
C TRP A 400 -32.55 15.91 -1.35
N GLN A 401 -33.01 16.36 -0.18
CA GLN A 401 -34.17 17.26 -0.05
C GLN A 401 -33.85 18.65 -0.60
N GLN A 402 -32.68 19.20 -0.26
CA GLN A 402 -32.23 20.50 -0.76
C GLN A 402 -32.08 20.46 -2.29
N TYR A 403 -31.51 19.41 -2.83
CA TYR A 403 -31.33 19.27 -4.28
C TYR A 403 -32.66 19.03 -5.02
N ALA A 404 -33.57 18.24 -4.42
CA ALA A 404 -34.94 18.06 -4.96
C ALA A 404 -35.69 19.38 -5.04
N GLU A 405 -35.65 20.21 -3.97
CA GLU A 405 -36.28 21.56 -3.99
C GLU A 405 -35.69 22.42 -5.11
N THR A 406 -34.38 22.37 -5.31
CA THR A 406 -33.72 23.09 -6.41
C THR A 406 -34.23 22.62 -7.79
N LEU A 407 -34.31 21.31 -8.03
CA LEU A 407 -34.74 20.74 -9.29
C LEU A 407 -36.23 20.98 -9.54
N ILE A 408 -37.07 20.98 -8.53
CA ILE A 408 -38.50 21.32 -8.62
C ILE A 408 -38.65 22.80 -9.01
N ALA A 409 -37.93 23.70 -8.33
CA ALA A 409 -37.98 25.15 -8.65
C ALA A 409 -37.51 25.45 -10.08
N GLN A 410 -36.63 24.66 -10.64
CA GLN A 410 -36.12 24.74 -12.00
C GLN A 410 -37.00 24.00 -13.04
N GLY A 411 -38.04 23.29 -12.61
CA GLY A 411 -38.93 22.52 -13.48
C GLY A 411 -38.31 21.27 -14.10
N VAL A 412 -37.23 20.74 -13.51
CA VAL A 412 -36.54 19.52 -13.95
C VAL A 412 -37.29 18.27 -13.50
N VAL A 413 -37.83 18.29 -12.27
CA VAL A 413 -38.68 17.24 -11.69
C VAL A 413 -39.91 17.87 -11.02
N ASP A 414 -40.91 17.05 -10.75
CA ASP A 414 -42.04 17.39 -9.86
C ASP A 414 -41.97 16.62 -8.54
N GLN A 415 -42.84 16.95 -7.60
CA GLN A 415 -42.94 16.26 -6.31
C GLN A 415 -43.22 14.75 -6.46
N GLY A 416 -44.04 14.39 -7.48
CA GLY A 416 -44.38 13.01 -7.74
C GLY A 416 -43.17 12.14 -8.10
N PHE A 417 -42.19 12.70 -8.83
CA PHE A 417 -40.94 12.03 -9.13
C PHE A 417 -40.12 11.75 -7.85
N VAL A 418 -40.07 12.73 -6.96
CA VAL A 418 -39.32 12.58 -5.67
C VAL A 418 -39.97 11.53 -4.80
N ASP A 419 -41.31 11.59 -4.65
CA ASP A 419 -42.10 10.66 -3.85
C ASP A 419 -41.94 9.22 -4.37
N ALA A 420 -41.95 9.04 -5.71
CA ALA A 420 -41.74 7.73 -6.32
C ALA A 420 -40.34 7.14 -6.00
N ALA A 421 -39.29 7.96 -6.06
CA ALA A 421 -37.94 7.52 -5.75
C ALA A 421 -37.81 7.11 -4.27
N VAL A 422 -38.43 7.84 -3.37
CA VAL A 422 -38.45 7.53 -1.92
C VAL A 422 -39.19 6.22 -1.65
N GLU A 423 -40.37 6.03 -2.24
CA GLU A 423 -41.17 4.82 -2.05
C GLU A 423 -40.55 3.57 -2.72
N GLU A 424 -39.83 3.76 -3.83
CA GLU A 424 -39.06 2.69 -4.45
C GLU A 424 -37.99 2.15 -3.49
N PHE A 425 -37.16 3.04 -2.93
CA PHE A 425 -36.12 2.64 -1.98
C PHE A 425 -36.69 1.94 -0.74
N LYS A 426 -37.74 2.51 -0.13
CA LYS A 426 -38.38 1.89 1.05
C LYS A 426 -38.89 0.49 0.77
N ARG A 427 -39.46 0.27 -0.42
CA ARG A 427 -39.93 -1.05 -0.85
C ARG A 427 -38.76 -2.03 -1.01
N GLU A 428 -37.66 -1.60 -1.67
CA GLU A 428 -36.45 -2.40 -1.82
C GLU A 428 -35.84 -2.77 -0.46
N PHE A 429 -35.74 -1.79 0.43
CA PHE A 429 -35.20 -1.99 1.77
C PHE A 429 -36.04 -2.97 2.60
N ALA A 430 -37.37 -2.83 2.60
CA ALA A 430 -38.29 -3.73 3.29
C ALA A 430 -38.26 -5.17 2.73
N ALA A 431 -38.23 -5.30 1.41
CA ALA A 431 -38.15 -6.61 0.74
C ALA A 431 -36.81 -7.32 1.05
N ALA A 432 -35.69 -6.59 1.11
CA ALA A 432 -34.41 -7.16 1.50
C ALA A 432 -34.41 -7.65 2.97
N GLN A 433 -35.09 -6.89 3.86
CA GLN A 433 -35.25 -7.33 5.26
C GLN A 433 -36.03 -8.64 5.36
N GLU A 434 -37.14 -8.76 4.64
CA GLU A 434 -37.95 -9.97 4.64
C GLU A 434 -37.16 -11.20 4.14
N ARG A 435 -36.32 -11.02 3.11
CA ARG A 435 -35.45 -12.09 2.59
C ARG A 435 -34.42 -12.57 3.63
N VAL A 436 -33.87 -11.68 4.42
CA VAL A 436 -32.93 -12.06 5.51
C VAL A 436 -33.66 -12.89 6.59
N TYR A 437 -34.88 -12.49 6.98
CA TYR A 437 -35.64 -13.20 7.99
C TYR A 437 -36.15 -14.56 7.49
N SER A 438 -36.40 -14.72 6.20
CA SER A 438 -36.79 -16.00 5.61
C SER A 438 -35.64 -17.00 5.41
N GLY A 439 -34.40 -16.64 5.72
CA GLY A 439 -33.25 -17.52 5.60
C GLY A 439 -32.74 -17.71 4.16
N ALA A 440 -33.15 -16.86 3.22
CA ALA A 440 -32.79 -16.95 1.80
C ALA A 440 -31.39 -16.42 1.46
N VAL A 441 -30.58 -16.04 2.46
CA VAL A 441 -29.21 -15.57 2.25
C VAL A 441 -28.30 -16.77 2.07
N GLY A 442 -27.87 -17.04 0.85
CA GLY A 442 -26.91 -18.08 0.52
C GLY A 442 -25.51 -17.76 1.04
N ASP A 443 -24.79 -18.82 1.39
CA ASP A 443 -23.39 -18.77 1.84
C ASP A 443 -22.48 -18.32 0.68
N ALA A 444 -21.97 -17.10 0.74
CA ALA A 444 -21.14 -16.52 -0.33
C ALA A 444 -19.62 -16.64 -0.08
N SER A 445 -19.19 -17.51 0.84
CA SER A 445 -17.77 -17.62 1.15
C SER A 445 -17.26 -19.04 0.98
N ALA A 446 -16.92 -19.43 -0.25
CA ALA A 446 -15.95 -20.48 -0.48
C ALA A 446 -14.56 -19.94 -0.13
N LEU A 447 -14.24 -19.79 1.16
CA LEU A 447 -12.92 -19.42 1.59
C LEU A 447 -12.02 -20.65 1.68
N HIS A 448 -10.82 -20.48 1.21
CA HIS A 448 -9.78 -21.48 1.07
C HIS A 448 -9.60 -22.25 2.37
N GLY A 449 -10.03 -23.51 2.40
CA GLY A 449 -9.76 -24.39 3.54
C GLY A 449 -8.27 -24.45 3.85
N LYS A 450 -7.90 -24.92 5.05
CA LYS A 450 -6.49 -25.17 5.43
C LYS A 450 -5.87 -26.15 4.41
N VAL A 451 -5.39 -25.63 3.29
CA VAL A 451 -4.64 -26.44 2.32
C VAL A 451 -3.22 -26.56 2.86
N ALA A 452 -2.86 -27.76 3.24
CA ALA A 452 -1.46 -28.05 3.57
C ALA A 452 -0.59 -27.75 2.34
N PRO A 453 0.51 -27.03 2.48
CA PRO A 453 1.36 -26.70 1.34
C PRO A 453 1.91 -27.98 0.72
N LYS A 454 1.62 -28.19 -0.57
CA LYS A 454 2.21 -29.30 -1.35
C LYS A 454 3.72 -29.12 -1.41
N SER A 455 4.46 -30.21 -1.36
CA SER A 455 5.91 -30.19 -1.60
C SER A 455 6.17 -29.70 -3.02
N VAL A 456 7.10 -28.77 -3.18
CA VAL A 456 7.47 -28.19 -4.47
C VAL A 456 8.88 -28.65 -4.81
N GLN A 457 9.08 -29.16 -6.04
CA GLN A 457 10.40 -29.47 -6.57
C GLN A 457 11.09 -28.15 -6.93
N THR A 458 12.21 -27.87 -6.30
CA THR A 458 12.95 -26.62 -6.47
C THR A 458 14.30 -26.79 -7.12
N GLY A 459 14.77 -28.04 -7.30
CA GLY A 459 15.99 -28.38 -8.02
C GLY A 459 15.92 -27.98 -9.49
N VAL A 460 17.04 -27.60 -10.08
CA VAL A 460 17.16 -27.17 -11.47
C VAL A 460 18.34 -27.86 -12.12
N THR A 461 18.20 -28.32 -13.37
CA THR A 461 19.31 -29.02 -14.06
C THR A 461 20.54 -28.12 -14.19
N LYS A 462 21.70 -28.76 -14.21
CA LYS A 462 22.99 -28.07 -14.31
C LYS A 462 23.10 -27.19 -15.55
N GLU A 463 22.57 -27.67 -16.68
CA GLU A 463 22.58 -26.96 -17.94
C GLU A 463 21.81 -25.64 -17.87
N ARG A 464 20.64 -25.64 -17.22
CA ARG A 464 19.85 -24.42 -17.01
C ARG A 464 20.57 -23.43 -16.09
N LEU A 465 21.14 -23.91 -14.99
CA LEU A 465 21.91 -23.06 -14.06
C LEU A 465 23.09 -22.38 -14.76
N ILE A 466 23.85 -23.11 -15.60
CA ILE A 466 24.95 -22.55 -16.39
C ILE A 466 24.39 -21.57 -17.45
N GLY A 467 23.27 -21.91 -18.10
CA GLY A 467 22.62 -21.02 -19.07
C GLY A 467 22.27 -19.66 -18.44
N VAL A 468 21.59 -19.66 -17.30
CA VAL A 468 21.28 -18.42 -16.57
C VAL A 468 22.53 -17.66 -16.12
N ALA A 469 23.60 -18.38 -15.70
CA ALA A 469 24.85 -17.72 -15.34
C ALA A 469 25.48 -16.99 -16.52
N HIS A 470 25.42 -17.55 -17.72
CA HIS A 470 25.93 -16.89 -18.94
C HIS A 470 25.11 -15.65 -19.30
N GLU A 471 23.79 -15.64 -19.04
CA GLU A 471 22.98 -14.45 -19.28
C GLU A 471 23.47 -13.25 -18.45
N LEU A 472 23.99 -13.47 -17.25
CA LEU A 472 24.47 -12.37 -16.38
C LEU A 472 25.65 -11.57 -17.01
N VAL A 473 26.34 -12.14 -17.99
CA VAL A 473 27.45 -11.50 -18.73
C VAL A 473 27.13 -11.26 -20.20
N ALA A 474 25.89 -11.49 -20.61
CA ALA A 474 25.43 -11.21 -21.97
C ALA A 474 25.04 -9.72 -22.08
N PHE A 475 25.98 -8.90 -22.55
CA PHE A 475 25.78 -7.47 -22.77
C PHE A 475 25.43 -7.15 -24.23
N PRO A 476 24.64 -6.10 -24.50
CA PRO A 476 24.43 -5.63 -25.86
C PRO A 476 25.68 -5.00 -26.45
N GLU A 477 25.75 -4.95 -27.78
CA GLU A 477 26.85 -4.31 -28.46
C GLU A 477 27.05 -2.86 -28.03
N GLY A 478 28.27 -2.51 -27.67
CA GLY A 478 28.68 -1.17 -27.25
C GLY A 478 28.31 -0.80 -25.81
N PHE A 479 27.83 -1.75 -24.99
CA PHE A 479 27.69 -1.57 -23.54
C PHE A 479 29.00 -1.88 -22.83
N ILE A 480 29.47 -0.98 -21.99
CA ILE A 480 30.76 -1.09 -21.29
C ILE A 480 30.54 -1.08 -19.78
N PRO A 481 30.42 -2.26 -19.14
CA PRO A 481 30.28 -2.32 -17.68
C PRO A 481 31.59 -1.89 -17.00
N HIS A 482 31.48 -1.40 -15.75
CA HIS A 482 32.66 -1.02 -14.99
C HIS A 482 33.68 -2.18 -14.89
N PRO A 483 34.98 -2.00 -15.27
CA PRO A 483 35.94 -3.10 -15.43
C PRO A 483 36.15 -3.99 -14.21
N LYS A 484 36.10 -3.42 -13.00
CA LYS A 484 36.20 -4.21 -11.75
C LYS A 484 34.96 -5.06 -11.52
N LEU A 485 33.78 -4.51 -11.84
CA LEU A 485 32.51 -5.23 -11.67
C LEU A 485 32.41 -6.37 -12.69
N LEU A 486 32.81 -6.14 -13.94
CA LEU A 486 32.85 -7.18 -14.98
C LEU A 486 33.68 -8.39 -14.52
N LYS A 487 34.87 -8.16 -13.92
CA LYS A 487 35.71 -9.24 -13.39
C LYS A 487 35.00 -10.02 -12.27
N ILE A 488 34.27 -9.34 -11.42
CA ILE A 488 33.51 -9.97 -10.32
C ILE A 488 32.42 -10.88 -10.90
N ILE A 489 31.65 -10.38 -11.88
CA ILE A 489 30.53 -11.13 -12.46
C ILE A 489 31.07 -12.29 -13.31
N GLN A 490 32.13 -12.09 -14.08
CA GLN A 490 32.80 -13.18 -14.82
C GLN A 490 33.27 -14.29 -13.91
N LYS A 491 33.90 -13.94 -12.78
CA LYS A 491 34.31 -14.94 -11.78
C LYS A 491 33.11 -15.72 -11.21
N ARG A 492 31.97 -15.07 -11.04
CA ARG A 492 30.73 -15.78 -10.62
C ARG A 492 30.29 -16.81 -11.64
N VAL A 493 30.34 -16.50 -12.92
CA VAL A 493 30.03 -17.47 -13.99
C VAL A 493 31.00 -18.66 -13.91
N GLU A 494 32.30 -18.39 -13.80
CA GLU A 494 33.33 -19.44 -13.65
C GLU A 494 33.06 -20.38 -12.45
N THR A 495 32.59 -19.85 -11.30
CA THR A 495 32.22 -20.70 -10.15
C THR A 495 31.03 -21.61 -10.43
N VAL A 496 30.04 -21.13 -11.20
CA VAL A 496 28.88 -21.95 -11.62
C VAL A 496 29.30 -23.03 -12.60
N GLU A 497 30.12 -22.71 -13.60
CA GLU A 497 30.67 -23.69 -14.54
C GLU A 497 31.51 -24.76 -13.85
N ALA A 498 32.35 -24.32 -12.89
CA ALA A 498 33.16 -25.24 -12.08
C ALA A 498 32.32 -26.07 -11.09
N GLY A 499 31.08 -25.68 -10.87
CA GLY A 499 30.16 -26.35 -9.94
C GLY A 499 30.53 -26.20 -8.46
N LYS A 500 31.29 -25.15 -8.10
CA LYS A 500 31.85 -25.00 -6.74
C LYS A 500 31.76 -23.54 -6.28
N GLU A 501 31.79 -23.34 -4.97
CA GLU A 501 31.92 -22.05 -4.33
C GLU A 501 30.84 -21.04 -4.80
N ILE A 502 29.62 -21.51 -5.05
CA ILE A 502 28.50 -20.67 -5.41
C ILE A 502 28.13 -19.80 -4.20
N GLU A 503 28.34 -18.51 -4.34
CA GLU A 503 28.01 -17.50 -3.31
C GLU A 503 26.51 -17.16 -3.29
N TRP A 504 26.05 -16.53 -2.23
CA TRP A 504 24.65 -16.12 -2.05
C TRP A 504 24.09 -15.25 -3.18
N GLY A 505 24.83 -14.22 -3.59
CA GLY A 505 24.36 -13.34 -4.66
C GLY A 505 24.28 -14.04 -6.01
N VAL A 506 25.07 -15.09 -6.25
CA VAL A 506 24.98 -15.95 -7.43
C VAL A 506 23.76 -16.87 -7.32
N ALA A 507 23.59 -17.55 -6.19
CA ALA A 507 22.46 -18.43 -5.93
C ALA A 507 21.10 -17.66 -6.05
N GLU A 508 21.06 -16.42 -5.57
CA GLU A 508 19.93 -15.51 -5.74
C GLU A 508 19.62 -15.23 -7.21
N ALA A 509 20.64 -14.83 -7.98
CA ALA A 509 20.48 -14.55 -9.41
C ALA A 509 20.03 -15.80 -10.21
N LEU A 510 20.60 -16.98 -9.88
CA LEU A 510 20.19 -18.25 -10.47
C LEU A 510 18.74 -18.62 -10.12
N ALA A 511 18.30 -18.36 -8.87
CA ALA A 511 16.91 -18.58 -8.47
C ALA A 511 15.96 -17.69 -9.28
N TYR A 512 16.24 -16.41 -9.41
CA TYR A 512 15.42 -15.47 -10.18
C TYR A 512 15.40 -15.82 -11.67
N GLY A 513 16.57 -16.05 -12.28
CA GLY A 513 16.66 -16.38 -13.71
C GLY A 513 15.92 -17.67 -14.07
N THR A 514 16.04 -18.71 -13.22
CA THR A 514 15.34 -19.98 -13.45
C THR A 514 13.84 -19.90 -13.19
N LEU A 515 13.36 -19.01 -12.31
CA LEU A 515 11.93 -18.71 -12.17
C LEU A 515 11.40 -17.98 -13.41
N VAL A 516 12.15 -17.03 -13.94
CA VAL A 516 11.78 -16.36 -15.20
C VAL A 516 11.69 -17.34 -16.37
N GLU A 517 12.62 -18.31 -16.47
CA GLU A 517 12.53 -19.41 -17.45
C GLU A 517 11.28 -20.25 -17.24
N ASP A 518 10.85 -20.45 -16.01
CA ASP A 518 9.62 -21.17 -15.66
C ASP A 518 8.34 -20.36 -15.91
N GLY A 519 8.45 -19.13 -16.43
CA GLY A 519 7.33 -18.23 -16.72
C GLY A 519 6.80 -17.49 -15.47
N ILE A 520 7.57 -17.49 -14.39
CA ILE A 520 7.19 -16.85 -13.12
C ILE A 520 7.69 -15.39 -13.09
N PRO A 521 6.82 -14.40 -12.92
CA PRO A 521 7.24 -13.02 -12.71
C PRO A 521 8.02 -12.87 -11.40
N VAL A 522 9.13 -12.12 -11.45
CA VAL A 522 9.96 -11.78 -10.28
C VAL A 522 10.05 -10.27 -10.17
N ARG A 523 9.59 -9.71 -9.05
CA ARG A 523 9.68 -8.30 -8.71
C ARG A 523 10.44 -8.15 -7.40
N LEU A 524 11.50 -7.34 -7.41
CA LEU A 524 12.29 -7.00 -6.24
C LEU A 524 12.34 -5.48 -6.09
N SER A 525 12.04 -4.98 -4.92
CA SER A 525 12.19 -3.55 -4.61
C SER A 525 12.76 -3.33 -3.22
N GLY A 526 13.23 -2.13 -2.98
CA GLY A 526 13.82 -1.68 -1.72
C GLY A 526 14.97 -0.71 -1.96
N GLN A 527 15.51 -0.15 -0.91
CA GLN A 527 16.64 0.78 -1.00
C GLN A 527 17.90 0.05 -1.49
N ASP A 528 18.53 0.59 -2.54
CA ASP A 528 19.76 0.06 -3.16
C ASP A 528 19.66 -1.38 -3.73
N CYS A 529 18.46 -1.89 -4.00
CA CYS A 529 18.23 -3.28 -4.43
C CYS A 529 18.90 -3.67 -5.75
N ARG A 530 19.07 -2.74 -6.70
CA ARG A 530 19.74 -3.02 -7.97
C ARG A 530 21.15 -3.55 -7.78
N ARG A 531 21.89 -2.97 -6.83
CA ARG A 531 23.24 -3.36 -6.44
C ARG A 531 23.28 -4.33 -5.27
N GLY A 532 22.30 -4.20 -4.35
CA GLY A 532 22.29 -4.72 -3.00
C GLY A 532 23.08 -3.85 -2.04
N THR A 533 22.55 -3.60 -0.83
CA THR A 533 23.18 -2.75 0.20
C THR A 533 24.65 -3.14 0.47
N PHE A 534 24.96 -4.44 0.47
CA PHE A 534 26.30 -4.95 0.71
C PHE A 534 27.13 -5.19 -0.57
N SER A 535 26.73 -4.59 -1.71
CA SER A 535 27.38 -4.77 -3.03
C SER A 535 27.50 -6.26 -3.41
N HIS A 536 26.46 -7.02 -3.19
CA HIS A 536 26.44 -8.48 -3.37
C HIS A 536 25.61 -8.92 -4.57
N ARG A 537 24.67 -8.11 -5.05
CA ARG A 537 23.68 -8.48 -6.07
C ARG A 537 24.12 -8.10 -7.50
N HIS A 538 24.08 -6.84 -7.86
CA HIS A 538 24.40 -6.33 -9.18
C HIS A 538 23.55 -6.95 -10.31
N LEU A 539 22.22 -6.86 -10.22
CA LEU A 539 21.28 -7.37 -11.22
C LEU A 539 20.86 -6.31 -12.26
N VAL A 540 21.23 -5.05 -12.03
CA VAL A 540 21.24 -3.97 -13.01
C VAL A 540 22.62 -3.37 -13.01
N LEU A 541 23.17 -3.22 -14.21
CA LEU A 541 24.52 -2.70 -14.45
C LEU A 541 24.42 -1.36 -15.16
N ASP A 542 25.23 -0.40 -14.75
CA ASP A 542 25.34 0.90 -15.40
C ASP A 542 26.51 0.85 -16.40
N ASP A 543 26.31 1.48 -17.56
CA ASP A 543 27.38 1.67 -18.52
C ASP A 543 28.39 2.68 -17.98
N HIS A 544 29.67 2.39 -18.16
CA HIS A 544 30.76 3.22 -17.62
C HIS A 544 30.98 4.53 -18.40
N GLU A 545 30.54 4.59 -19.66
CA GLU A 545 30.76 5.70 -20.57
C GLU A 545 29.47 6.40 -21.03
N LYS A 546 28.29 5.78 -20.81
CA LYS A 546 27.01 6.29 -21.30
C LYS A 546 25.96 6.26 -20.20
N PRO A 547 24.99 7.18 -20.19
CA PRO A 547 23.89 7.19 -19.22
C PRO A 547 22.82 6.14 -19.57
N GLN A 548 23.20 4.85 -19.52
CA GLN A 548 22.31 3.73 -19.78
C GLN A 548 22.56 2.62 -18.74
N CYS A 549 21.54 1.83 -18.48
CA CYS A 549 21.63 0.66 -17.62
C CYS A 549 21.16 -0.59 -18.36
N TRP A 550 21.57 -1.74 -17.87
CA TRP A 550 21.28 -3.04 -18.45
C TRP A 550 20.86 -4.04 -17.37
N SER A 551 19.72 -4.68 -17.57
CA SER A 551 19.23 -5.77 -16.71
C SER A 551 19.31 -7.11 -17.47
N PRO A 552 20.32 -7.94 -17.23
CA PRO A 552 20.48 -9.22 -17.94
C PRO A 552 19.25 -10.12 -17.83
N LEU A 553 18.69 -10.30 -16.64
CA LEU A 553 17.51 -11.14 -16.42
C LEU A 553 16.23 -10.50 -16.96
N GLY A 554 16.16 -9.15 -17.00
CA GLY A 554 15.06 -8.45 -17.67
C GLY A 554 15.04 -8.71 -19.18
N GLU A 555 16.21 -8.73 -19.80
CA GLU A 555 16.33 -9.06 -21.24
C GLU A 555 16.09 -10.54 -21.52
N LEU A 556 16.54 -11.42 -20.63
CA LEU A 556 16.18 -12.85 -20.69
C LEU A 556 14.66 -13.01 -20.71
N ALA A 557 13.96 -12.36 -19.79
CA ALA A 557 12.50 -12.41 -19.71
C ALA A 557 11.81 -11.93 -21.00
N LYS A 558 12.26 -10.79 -21.55
CA LYS A 558 11.75 -10.24 -22.82
C LYS A 558 11.95 -11.21 -23.99
N ARG A 559 13.14 -11.82 -24.09
CA ARG A 559 13.48 -12.77 -25.15
C ARG A 559 12.66 -14.04 -25.07
N LEU A 560 12.40 -14.55 -23.88
CA LEU A 560 11.60 -15.76 -23.68
C LEU A 560 10.12 -15.54 -24.01
N GLY A 561 9.54 -14.39 -23.65
CA GLY A 561 8.14 -14.07 -23.94
C GLY A 561 7.13 -15.08 -23.40
N ASN A 562 7.49 -15.81 -22.35
CA ASN A 562 6.73 -16.93 -21.77
C ASN A 562 5.82 -16.53 -20.59
N GLY A 563 5.65 -15.22 -20.33
CA GLY A 563 4.94 -14.68 -19.19
C GLY A 563 5.85 -14.33 -18.01
N GLY A 564 7.07 -14.86 -17.94
CA GLY A 564 8.07 -14.46 -16.96
C GLY A 564 8.46 -12.99 -17.15
N ARG A 565 8.62 -12.27 -16.03
CA ARG A 565 9.14 -10.89 -15.99
C ARG A 565 10.23 -10.83 -14.93
N PHE A 566 11.20 -9.96 -15.13
CA PHE A 566 12.17 -9.64 -14.08
C PHE A 566 12.28 -8.13 -13.93
N GLU A 567 11.95 -7.66 -12.76
CA GLU A 567 11.95 -6.24 -12.42
C GLU A 567 12.66 -6.02 -11.09
N VAL A 568 13.59 -5.08 -11.06
CA VAL A 568 14.27 -4.70 -9.83
C VAL A 568 14.39 -3.18 -9.74
N TYR A 569 13.90 -2.61 -8.63
CA TYR A 569 13.81 -1.18 -8.43
C TYR A 569 14.48 -0.74 -7.14
N ASN A 570 15.29 0.32 -7.23
CA ASN A 570 15.66 1.07 -6.04
C ASN A 570 14.45 1.89 -5.61
N SER A 571 13.99 1.72 -4.38
CA SER A 571 12.87 2.49 -3.83
C SER A 571 13.30 3.87 -3.33
N SER A 572 12.31 4.74 -3.12
CA SER A 572 12.48 5.88 -2.24
C SER A 572 12.79 5.41 -0.81
N LEU A 573 13.29 6.34 0.03
CA LEU A 573 13.58 6.06 1.43
C LEU A 573 12.28 6.10 2.24
N SER A 574 11.53 5.01 2.16
CA SER A 574 10.24 4.79 2.79
C SER A 574 10.08 3.29 3.03
N GLU A 575 9.80 2.89 4.24
CA GLU A 575 9.51 1.49 4.59
C GLU A 575 8.00 1.21 4.48
N ALA A 576 7.16 2.01 5.13
CA ALA A 576 5.72 1.75 5.20
C ALA A 576 5.04 1.83 3.83
N GLY A 577 5.32 2.88 3.05
CA GLY A 577 4.76 3.06 1.71
C GLY A 577 5.17 1.93 0.77
N ILE A 578 6.44 1.57 0.76
CA ILE A 578 6.96 0.55 -0.15
C ILE A 578 6.52 -0.86 0.25
N VAL A 579 6.59 -1.22 1.54
CA VAL A 579 6.10 -2.54 2.01
C VAL A 579 4.61 -2.69 1.76
N GLY A 580 3.82 -1.63 1.97
CA GLY A 580 2.38 -1.61 1.66
C GLY A 580 2.11 -1.81 0.16
N PHE A 581 2.89 -1.14 -0.70
CA PHE A 581 2.80 -1.30 -2.15
C PHE A 581 3.12 -2.73 -2.58
N GLU A 582 4.24 -3.30 -2.11
CA GLU A 582 4.64 -4.66 -2.48
C GLU A 582 3.69 -5.73 -1.89
N PHE A 583 3.09 -5.47 -0.71
CA PHE A 583 2.01 -6.30 -0.20
C PHE A 583 0.81 -6.31 -1.15
N GLY A 584 0.35 -5.12 -1.58
CA GLY A 584 -0.76 -4.98 -2.53
C GLY A 584 -0.44 -5.61 -3.89
N TYR A 585 0.77 -5.39 -4.38
CA TYR A 585 1.25 -5.99 -5.63
C TYR A 585 1.19 -7.51 -5.56
N ALA A 586 1.73 -8.12 -4.50
CA ALA A 586 1.73 -9.56 -4.28
C ALA A 586 0.34 -10.16 -4.03
N ALA A 587 -0.61 -9.36 -3.50
CA ALA A 587 -1.99 -9.79 -3.31
C ALA A 587 -2.76 -9.88 -4.64
N SER A 588 -2.38 -9.08 -5.63
CA SER A 588 -2.95 -9.11 -6.99
C SER A 588 -2.18 -10.05 -7.93
N GLU A 589 -0.84 -10.02 -7.91
CA GLU A 589 0.03 -10.91 -8.70
C GLU A 589 0.31 -12.20 -7.94
N THR A 590 -0.64 -13.13 -7.93
CA THR A 590 -0.56 -14.36 -7.15
C THR A 590 0.39 -15.42 -7.74
N SER A 591 0.75 -15.31 -9.02
CA SER A 591 1.66 -16.25 -9.69
C SER A 591 3.13 -15.92 -9.48
N GLY A 592 3.46 -14.64 -9.22
CA GLY A 592 4.81 -14.12 -9.15
C GLY A 592 5.53 -14.33 -7.81
N LEU A 593 6.81 -13.96 -7.81
CA LEU A 593 7.64 -13.79 -6.62
C LEU A 593 7.87 -12.27 -6.41
N THR A 594 7.19 -11.70 -5.43
CA THR A 594 7.31 -10.28 -5.07
C THR A 594 8.12 -10.15 -3.79
N LEU A 595 9.20 -9.35 -3.85
CA LEU A 595 10.15 -9.20 -2.74
C LEU A 595 10.35 -7.72 -2.39
N TRP A 596 10.39 -7.44 -1.10
CA TRP A 596 10.91 -6.20 -0.55
C TRP A 596 12.16 -6.48 0.28
N GLU A 597 13.26 -5.78 0.01
CA GLU A 597 14.49 -5.86 0.80
C GLU A 597 14.64 -4.61 1.65
N ALA A 598 14.71 -4.78 2.97
CA ALA A 598 15.12 -3.71 3.86
C ALA A 598 16.60 -3.39 3.67
N GLN A 599 17.00 -2.13 3.77
CA GLN A 599 18.41 -1.77 3.72
C GLN A 599 19.20 -2.43 4.85
N PHE A 600 18.64 -2.44 6.06
CA PHE A 600 18.94 -3.31 7.19
C PHE A 600 17.60 -3.79 7.76
N GLY A 601 17.56 -5.03 8.21
CA GLY A 601 16.33 -5.58 8.79
C GLY A 601 15.81 -4.79 10.00
N ASP A 602 16.71 -4.11 10.70
CA ASP A 602 16.39 -3.18 11.79
C ASP A 602 15.34 -2.13 11.39
N PHE A 603 15.36 -1.66 10.13
CA PHE A 603 14.47 -0.59 9.64
C PHE A 603 13.07 -1.09 9.25
N SER A 604 12.84 -2.40 9.21
CA SER A 604 11.53 -2.96 8.91
C SER A 604 10.44 -2.50 9.91
N ASN A 605 10.83 -2.07 11.09
CA ASN A 605 9.92 -1.53 12.10
C ASN A 605 9.26 -0.20 11.67
N GLY A 606 9.83 0.51 10.67
CA GLY A 606 9.16 1.66 10.04
C GLY A 606 7.88 1.27 9.30
N ALA A 607 7.73 -0.01 8.93
CA ALA A 607 6.53 -0.56 8.31
C ALA A 607 5.67 -1.41 9.28
N GLN A 608 5.87 -1.29 10.60
CA GLN A 608 5.23 -2.19 11.58
C GLN A 608 3.70 -2.23 11.44
N GLY A 609 3.05 -1.09 11.14
CA GLY A 609 1.61 -1.04 10.92
C GLY A 609 1.15 -1.88 9.71
N ILE A 610 1.92 -1.89 8.62
CA ILE A 610 1.66 -2.78 7.46
C ILE A 610 1.91 -4.25 7.86
N ILE A 611 2.97 -4.52 8.60
CA ILE A 611 3.30 -5.88 9.05
C ILE A 611 2.17 -6.44 9.93
N ASP A 612 1.72 -5.68 10.92
CA ASP A 612 0.70 -6.13 11.87
C ASP A 612 -0.70 -6.21 11.25
N GLN A 613 -1.08 -5.24 10.41
CA GLN A 613 -2.45 -5.12 9.94
C GLN A 613 -2.73 -5.85 8.63
N PHE A 614 -1.71 -6.00 7.78
CA PHE A 614 -1.85 -6.64 6.48
C PHE A 614 -1.06 -7.95 6.40
N ILE A 615 0.26 -7.93 6.53
CA ILE A 615 1.11 -9.11 6.30
C ILE A 615 0.73 -10.27 7.22
N SER A 616 0.56 -10.01 8.53
CA SER A 616 0.31 -11.07 9.51
C SER A 616 -1.13 -11.50 9.62
N SER A 617 -2.10 -10.67 9.24
CA SER A 617 -3.50 -10.86 9.64
C SER A 617 -4.55 -10.72 8.54
N SER A 618 -4.19 -10.35 7.31
CA SER A 618 -5.16 -10.11 6.21
C SER A 618 -5.93 -11.38 5.83
N GLU A 619 -5.28 -12.55 5.81
CA GLU A 619 -5.95 -13.83 5.53
C GLU A 619 -6.98 -14.14 6.62
N ALA A 620 -6.62 -13.99 7.90
CA ALA A 620 -7.50 -14.28 9.02
C ALA A 620 -8.69 -13.32 9.13
N LYS A 621 -8.49 -12.03 8.79
CA LYS A 621 -9.55 -11.01 8.87
C LYS A 621 -10.45 -10.98 7.64
N TRP A 622 -9.85 -11.08 6.45
CA TRP A 622 -10.53 -10.77 5.19
C TRP A 622 -10.45 -11.87 4.13
N GLY A 623 -9.75 -12.96 4.40
CA GLY A 623 -9.45 -13.98 3.40
C GLY A 623 -8.48 -13.50 2.31
N GLN A 624 -7.86 -12.33 2.49
CA GLN A 624 -6.94 -11.75 1.52
C GLN A 624 -5.54 -12.34 1.67
N LEU A 625 -5.09 -13.06 0.65
CA LEU A 625 -3.77 -13.64 0.56
C LEU A 625 -2.78 -12.66 -0.07
N SER A 626 -1.53 -12.73 0.35
CA SER A 626 -0.41 -12.05 -0.31
C SER A 626 0.83 -12.92 -0.20
N GLY A 627 1.54 -13.08 -1.32
CA GLY A 627 2.80 -13.83 -1.39
C GLY A 627 4.05 -12.98 -1.14
N VAL A 628 3.91 -11.80 -0.53
CA VAL A 628 5.03 -10.89 -0.31
C VAL A 628 6.17 -11.54 0.47
N THR A 629 7.39 -11.32 0.03
CA THR A 629 8.61 -11.82 0.68
C THR A 629 9.40 -10.64 1.23
N LEU A 630 9.69 -10.66 2.53
CA LEU A 630 10.54 -9.69 3.20
C LEU A 630 11.95 -10.23 3.33
N LEU A 631 12.94 -9.56 2.73
CA LEU A 631 14.35 -9.86 2.87
C LEU A 631 14.94 -8.90 3.90
N LEU A 632 15.32 -9.43 5.07
CA LEU A 632 15.68 -8.63 6.22
C LEU A 632 17.13 -8.95 6.65
N PRO A 633 18.13 -8.11 6.27
CA PRO A 633 19.50 -8.30 6.74
C PRO A 633 19.59 -8.36 8.27
N HIS A 634 20.01 -9.51 8.80
CA HIS A 634 20.06 -9.80 10.22
C HIS A 634 21.35 -10.57 10.54
N ALA A 635 22.26 -9.94 11.25
CA ALA A 635 23.49 -10.58 11.76
C ALA A 635 24.16 -9.68 12.79
N PHE A 636 24.74 -10.29 13.83
CA PHE A 636 25.51 -9.60 14.87
C PHE A 636 26.99 -9.58 14.50
N GLU A 637 27.48 -8.43 14.01
CA GLU A 637 28.81 -8.26 13.40
C GLU A 637 29.55 -7.02 13.91
N GLY A 638 29.15 -6.49 15.07
CA GLY A 638 29.81 -5.35 15.71
C GLY A 638 29.48 -4.00 15.05
N GLN A 639 28.37 -3.91 14.31
CA GLN A 639 27.91 -2.69 13.61
C GLN A 639 26.93 -1.85 14.45
N GLY A 640 26.78 -2.18 15.73
CA GLY A 640 25.93 -1.43 16.65
C GLY A 640 24.46 -1.89 16.68
N PRO A 641 23.63 -1.24 17.52
CA PRO A 641 22.29 -1.72 17.83
C PRO A 641 21.27 -1.58 16.69
N GLU A 642 21.52 -0.73 15.70
CA GLU A 642 20.57 -0.41 14.63
C GLU A 642 20.95 -1.03 13.27
N HIS A 643 21.98 -1.92 13.27
CA HIS A 643 22.48 -2.59 12.08
C HIS A 643 22.78 -4.08 12.37
N SER A 644 22.02 -4.68 13.27
CA SER A 644 22.26 -6.05 13.73
C SER A 644 21.00 -6.93 13.70
N SER A 645 19.83 -6.40 14.05
CA SER A 645 18.66 -7.23 14.29
C SER A 645 17.40 -6.74 13.57
N ALA A 646 16.84 -7.59 12.74
CA ALA A 646 15.51 -7.42 12.19
C ALA A 646 14.38 -7.65 13.22
N ARG A 647 14.70 -7.85 14.50
CA ARG A 647 13.72 -8.16 15.53
C ARG A 647 12.94 -9.44 15.23
N LEU A 648 13.65 -10.53 14.99
CA LEU A 648 13.12 -11.86 14.69
C LEU A 648 11.97 -12.27 15.63
N GLU A 649 12.10 -11.97 16.92
CA GLU A 649 11.10 -12.24 17.97
C GLU A 649 9.73 -11.64 17.68
N ARG A 650 9.66 -10.48 17.03
CA ARG A 650 8.39 -9.81 16.70
C ARG A 650 7.63 -10.57 15.62
N TYR A 651 8.34 -11.05 14.60
CA TYR A 651 7.73 -11.86 13.55
C TYR A 651 7.25 -13.21 14.10
N LEU A 652 8.05 -13.86 14.95
CA LEU A 652 7.67 -15.12 15.58
C LEU A 652 6.46 -14.98 16.50
N GLN A 653 6.29 -13.81 17.16
CA GLN A 653 5.12 -13.51 17.98
C GLN A 653 3.83 -13.38 17.12
N LEU A 654 3.95 -12.88 15.89
CA LEU A 654 2.82 -12.72 14.97
C LEU A 654 2.40 -14.01 14.26
N CYS A 655 3.18 -15.07 14.41
CA CYS A 655 2.95 -16.35 13.74
C CYS A 655 1.86 -17.16 14.42
N ALA A 656 0.78 -17.44 13.68
CA ALA A 656 -0.30 -18.32 14.11
C ALA A 656 -1.03 -18.90 12.89
N GLU A 657 -1.68 -20.06 13.03
CA GLU A 657 -2.58 -20.65 12.03
C GLU A 657 -1.96 -20.87 10.62
N GLY A 658 -0.64 -20.82 10.52
CA GLY A 658 0.08 -20.94 9.24
C GLY A 658 0.05 -19.69 8.38
N ASN A 659 -0.18 -18.52 8.98
CA ASN A 659 -0.35 -17.23 8.30
C ASN A 659 0.86 -16.76 7.49
N MET A 660 2.08 -17.17 7.83
CA MET A 660 3.31 -16.80 7.14
C MET A 660 4.38 -17.89 7.29
N SER A 661 5.55 -17.69 6.67
CA SER A 661 6.77 -18.46 7.00
C SER A 661 7.86 -17.52 7.51
N VAL A 662 8.63 -17.96 8.52
CA VAL A 662 9.80 -17.24 9.03
C VAL A 662 11.01 -18.13 8.90
N CYS A 663 11.96 -17.75 8.04
CA CYS A 663 13.12 -18.56 7.66
C CYS A 663 14.42 -17.81 7.95
N PHE A 664 15.44 -18.59 8.33
CA PHE A 664 16.79 -18.10 8.57
C PHE A 664 17.80 -19.02 7.87
N PRO A 665 17.87 -18.96 6.52
CA PRO A 665 18.78 -19.83 5.77
C PRO A 665 20.24 -19.56 6.10
N THR A 666 21.06 -20.59 6.06
CA THR A 666 22.49 -20.50 6.42
C THR A 666 23.44 -20.86 5.28
N THR A 667 22.97 -21.33 4.14
CA THR A 667 23.79 -21.63 2.96
C THR A 667 23.18 -21.01 1.69
N ALA A 668 24.01 -20.82 0.67
CA ALA A 668 23.57 -20.32 -0.63
C ALA A 668 22.50 -21.23 -1.27
N ALA A 669 22.65 -22.55 -1.18
CA ALA A 669 21.66 -23.50 -1.71
C ALA A 669 20.32 -23.42 -0.97
N GLN A 670 20.32 -23.31 0.37
CA GLN A 670 19.08 -23.11 1.13
C GLN A 670 18.33 -21.84 0.68
N TYR A 671 19.06 -20.76 0.45
CA TYR A 671 18.46 -19.52 -0.03
C TYR A 671 17.90 -19.66 -1.46
N PHE A 672 18.64 -20.30 -2.38
CA PHE A 672 18.17 -20.62 -3.72
C PHE A 672 16.85 -21.39 -3.69
N HIS A 673 16.81 -22.50 -2.93
CA HIS A 673 15.62 -23.33 -2.81
C HIS A 673 14.45 -22.62 -2.12
N LEU A 674 14.71 -21.77 -1.15
CA LEU A 674 13.70 -21.00 -0.45
C LEU A 674 12.98 -20.02 -1.39
N LEU A 675 13.76 -19.28 -2.20
CA LEU A 675 13.21 -18.33 -3.18
C LEU A 675 12.40 -19.07 -4.26
N ARG A 676 12.93 -20.16 -4.80
CA ARG A 676 12.20 -20.97 -5.78
C ARG A 676 10.95 -21.61 -5.17
N ARG A 677 11.02 -22.10 -3.93
CA ARG A 677 9.85 -22.64 -3.21
C ARG A 677 8.74 -21.59 -3.13
N GLN A 678 9.07 -20.35 -2.78
CA GLN A 678 8.09 -19.26 -2.70
C GLN A 678 7.51 -18.89 -4.06
N GLY A 679 8.34 -18.82 -5.10
CA GLY A 679 7.89 -18.52 -6.47
C GLY A 679 6.96 -19.58 -7.07
N LEU A 680 7.24 -20.86 -6.81
CA LEU A 680 6.55 -22.01 -7.42
C LEU A 680 5.31 -22.51 -6.67
N ARG A 681 5.08 -22.06 -5.42
CA ARG A 681 3.88 -22.45 -4.66
C ARG A 681 2.62 -21.92 -5.32
N GLU A 682 1.58 -22.75 -5.43
CA GLU A 682 0.25 -22.34 -5.90
C GLU A 682 -0.41 -21.38 -4.91
N LEU A 683 -0.39 -21.72 -3.62
CA LEU A 683 -0.90 -20.88 -2.54
C LEU A 683 0.27 -20.21 -1.84
N LYS A 684 0.39 -18.91 -2.03
CA LYS A 684 1.45 -18.11 -1.45
C LYS A 684 0.95 -17.34 -0.23
N ARG A 685 1.69 -17.47 0.87
CA ARG A 685 1.57 -16.68 2.09
C ARG A 685 2.84 -15.87 2.28
N PRO A 686 2.83 -14.81 3.11
CA PRO A 686 4.02 -14.02 3.37
C PRO A 686 5.21 -14.87 3.81
N LEU A 687 6.38 -14.51 3.30
CA LEU A 687 7.65 -15.12 3.67
C LEU A 687 8.57 -14.06 4.27
N VAL A 688 9.05 -14.29 5.49
CA VAL A 688 10.04 -13.44 6.16
C VAL A 688 11.37 -14.18 6.19
N VAL A 689 12.39 -13.57 5.59
CA VAL A 689 13.74 -14.17 5.48
C VAL A 689 14.74 -13.31 6.22
N MET A 690 15.37 -13.89 7.26
CA MET A 690 16.55 -13.31 7.88
C MET A 690 17.73 -13.50 6.93
N THR A 691 18.10 -12.47 6.19
CA THR A 691 19.20 -12.53 5.22
C THR A 691 20.54 -12.20 5.87
N PRO A 692 21.64 -12.79 5.40
CA PRO A 692 22.96 -12.59 6.02
C PRO A 692 23.65 -11.30 5.55
N LYS A 693 24.74 -10.96 6.25
CA LYS A 693 25.69 -9.91 5.84
C LYS A 693 27.06 -10.53 5.53
N SER A 694 27.82 -10.97 6.52
CA SER A 694 29.14 -11.58 6.28
C SER A 694 29.08 -12.94 5.58
N LEU A 695 28.00 -13.73 5.79
CA LEU A 695 27.83 -15.01 5.10
C LEU A 695 27.74 -14.85 3.57
N LEU A 696 27.37 -13.68 3.09
CA LEU A 696 27.31 -13.38 1.65
C LEU A 696 28.62 -13.72 0.92
N ARG A 697 29.76 -13.63 1.62
CA ARG A 697 31.11 -13.86 1.10
C ARG A 697 31.95 -14.85 1.90
N LEU A 698 31.33 -15.55 2.88
CA LEU A 698 32.06 -16.50 3.71
C LEU A 698 32.26 -17.80 2.92
N PRO A 699 33.52 -18.23 2.65
CA PRO A 699 33.80 -19.40 1.81
C PRO A 699 33.10 -20.68 2.27
N VAL A 700 33.01 -20.90 3.59
CA VAL A 700 32.36 -22.10 4.15
C VAL A 700 30.83 -22.07 4.09
N ALA A 701 30.23 -20.94 3.68
CA ALA A 701 28.78 -20.77 3.48
C ALA A 701 28.37 -20.81 1.99
N THR A 702 29.32 -21.03 1.08
CA THR A 702 29.07 -21.29 -0.34
C THR A 702 28.51 -22.68 -0.55
N SER A 703 27.93 -22.93 -1.71
CA SER A 703 27.36 -24.24 -2.04
C SER A 703 27.94 -24.82 -3.34
N SER A 704 27.80 -26.12 -3.53
CA SER A 704 28.08 -26.77 -4.80
C SER A 704 26.88 -26.70 -5.74
N ILE A 705 27.08 -26.90 -7.04
CA ILE A 705 25.99 -26.92 -8.03
C ILE A 705 25.05 -28.12 -7.81
N GLU A 706 25.59 -29.24 -7.33
CA GLU A 706 24.81 -30.43 -7.03
C GLU A 706 23.78 -30.16 -5.92
N GLU A 707 24.11 -29.29 -4.95
CA GLU A 707 23.14 -28.90 -3.92
C GLU A 707 21.97 -28.07 -4.51
N LEU A 708 22.15 -27.38 -5.66
CA LEU A 708 21.10 -26.67 -6.36
C LEU A 708 20.32 -27.57 -7.33
N VAL A 709 20.96 -28.61 -7.84
CA VAL A 709 20.34 -29.58 -8.78
C VAL A 709 19.44 -30.56 -8.03
N ASP A 710 20.00 -31.26 -7.05
CA ASP A 710 19.36 -32.37 -6.36
C ASP A 710 18.71 -31.97 -5.03
N GLY A 711 18.91 -30.73 -4.62
CA GLY A 711 18.47 -30.21 -3.33
C GLY A 711 17.01 -29.77 -3.31
N THR A 712 16.59 -29.46 -2.09
CA THR A 712 15.33 -28.77 -1.80
C THR A 712 15.54 -27.92 -0.55
N PHE A 713 14.62 -27.00 -0.26
CA PHE A 713 14.68 -26.28 1.03
C PHE A 713 14.40 -27.25 2.19
N ASN A 714 15.36 -27.36 3.10
CA ASN A 714 15.27 -28.21 4.29
C ASN A 714 15.04 -27.35 5.54
N PRO A 715 13.89 -27.46 6.21
CA PRO A 715 13.59 -26.71 7.44
C PRO A 715 14.54 -26.96 8.59
N LEU A 716 15.19 -28.13 8.62
CA LEU A 716 16.21 -28.52 9.62
C LEU A 716 17.43 -29.12 8.92
N LEU A 717 18.57 -28.47 9.00
CA LEU A 717 19.85 -29.00 8.53
C LEU A 717 20.64 -29.65 9.65
N VAL A 718 20.93 -30.93 9.53
CA VAL A 718 21.74 -31.68 10.49
C VAL A 718 23.16 -31.83 9.97
N GLU A 719 24.16 -31.51 10.84
CA GLU A 719 25.59 -31.65 10.52
C GLU A 719 25.95 -33.11 10.23
N LYS A 720 26.74 -33.35 9.19
CA LYS A 720 27.19 -34.67 8.78
C LYS A 720 28.73 -34.72 8.70
N PRO A 721 29.36 -35.85 9.06
CA PRO A 721 28.76 -37.03 9.68
C PRO A 721 28.31 -36.75 11.11
N MET A 722 27.19 -37.33 11.51
CA MET A 722 26.74 -37.25 12.90
C MET A 722 27.66 -38.01 13.82
N ALA A 723 27.96 -37.42 14.97
CA ALA A 723 28.80 -38.05 15.99
C ALA A 723 28.12 -39.30 16.59
N LYS A 724 28.77 -40.47 16.45
CA LYS A 724 28.30 -41.70 17.09
C LYS A 724 28.58 -41.58 18.61
N GLY A 725 27.53 -41.66 19.43
CA GLY A 725 27.63 -41.56 20.88
C GLY A 725 27.58 -40.16 21.48
N ALA A 726 27.18 -39.15 20.67
CA ALA A 726 26.90 -37.82 21.19
C ALA A 726 25.76 -37.86 22.23
N ARG A 727 25.98 -37.20 23.37
CA ARG A 727 25.00 -37.07 24.46
C ARG A 727 24.32 -35.72 24.50
N THR A 728 24.83 -34.76 23.77
CA THR A 728 24.29 -33.40 23.70
C THR A 728 23.88 -33.07 22.26
N ALA A 729 22.61 -32.66 22.08
CA ALA A 729 22.12 -32.05 20.86
C ALA A 729 22.17 -30.51 20.97
N VAL A 730 22.81 -29.87 20.00
CA VAL A 730 22.94 -28.40 19.91
C VAL A 730 22.16 -27.90 18.73
N LEU A 731 21.17 -27.04 18.97
CA LEU A 731 20.36 -26.41 17.93
C LEU A 731 20.59 -24.91 17.92
N MET A 732 20.51 -24.32 16.77
CA MET A 732 20.66 -22.86 16.55
C MET A 732 20.07 -22.43 15.24
N SER A 733 20.04 -21.13 15.01
CA SER A 733 19.67 -20.52 13.69
C SER A 733 20.71 -19.47 13.31
N GLY A 734 20.92 -19.27 12.01
CA GLY A 734 21.77 -18.20 11.49
C GLY A 734 23.27 -18.43 11.63
N LYS A 735 24.02 -17.32 11.56
CA LYS A 735 25.46 -17.25 11.43
C LYS A 735 26.22 -17.90 12.59
N VAL A 736 25.70 -17.92 13.81
CA VAL A 736 26.34 -18.48 15.00
C VAL A 736 26.75 -19.95 14.82
N TYR A 737 26.08 -20.65 13.90
CA TYR A 737 26.48 -22.02 13.53
C TYR A 737 27.95 -22.13 13.13
N TYR A 738 28.42 -21.23 12.30
CA TYR A 738 29.81 -21.27 11.80
C TYR A 738 30.80 -21.01 12.90
N ASP A 739 30.52 -20.12 13.84
CA ASP A 739 31.38 -19.86 15.02
C ASP A 739 31.41 -21.05 15.94
N VAL A 740 30.26 -21.70 16.17
CA VAL A 740 30.16 -22.90 17.02
C VAL A 740 30.92 -24.07 16.41
N VAL A 741 30.72 -24.35 15.11
CA VAL A 741 31.41 -25.46 14.43
C VAL A 741 32.94 -25.23 14.41
N ALA A 742 33.39 -24.01 14.18
CA ALA A 742 34.80 -23.66 14.24
C ALA A 742 35.39 -23.90 15.67
N GLY A 743 34.65 -23.46 16.69
CA GLY A 743 35.08 -23.68 18.09
C GLY A 743 35.13 -25.16 18.50
N LEU A 744 34.14 -25.94 18.07
CA LEU A 744 34.13 -27.40 18.30
C LEU A 744 35.32 -28.08 17.61
N LYS A 745 35.64 -27.67 16.40
CA LYS A 745 36.78 -28.19 15.63
C LYS A 745 38.13 -27.84 16.33
N GLU A 746 38.29 -26.60 16.75
CA GLU A 746 39.51 -26.15 17.46
C GLU A 746 39.79 -26.96 18.72
N LYS A 747 38.75 -27.34 19.47
CA LYS A 747 38.85 -28.11 20.70
C LYS A 747 38.71 -29.63 20.53
N ASN A 748 38.58 -30.12 19.30
CA ASN A 748 38.33 -31.52 18.96
C ASN A 748 37.11 -32.15 19.68
N LEU A 749 36.02 -31.36 19.80
CA LEU A 749 34.81 -31.77 20.51
C LEU A 749 33.67 -32.19 19.57
N GLN A 750 33.90 -32.28 18.27
CA GLN A 750 32.84 -32.64 17.28
C GLN A 750 32.23 -34.02 17.57
N GLY A 751 33.00 -34.95 18.15
CA GLY A 751 32.52 -36.29 18.53
C GLY A 751 31.59 -36.33 19.74
N HIS A 752 31.47 -35.24 20.50
CA HIS A 752 30.69 -35.17 21.73
C HIS A 752 29.28 -34.64 21.55
N VAL A 753 29.02 -33.98 20.40
CA VAL A 753 27.76 -33.30 20.11
C VAL A 753 27.20 -33.69 18.76
N THR A 754 25.88 -33.55 18.60
CA THR A 754 25.25 -33.49 17.31
C THR A 754 24.65 -32.10 17.12
N VAL A 755 24.87 -31.50 15.94
CA VAL A 755 24.52 -30.12 15.66
C VAL A 755 23.45 -30.05 14.60
N ALA A 756 22.45 -29.20 14.78
CA ALA A 756 21.43 -28.91 13.77
C ALA A 756 21.16 -27.42 13.71
N ARG A 757 20.82 -26.97 12.48
CA ARG A 757 20.34 -25.60 12.17
C ARG A 757 18.87 -25.65 11.89
N VAL A 758 18.09 -24.82 12.59
CA VAL A 758 16.67 -24.60 12.29
C VAL A 758 16.62 -23.49 11.25
N GLU A 759 16.39 -23.86 9.99
CA GLU A 759 16.35 -22.96 8.83
C GLU A 759 14.95 -22.36 8.65
N GLU A 760 13.88 -23.05 9.04
CA GLU A 760 12.51 -22.57 9.11
C GLU A 760 12.02 -22.61 10.56
N LEU A 761 11.91 -21.42 11.15
CA LEU A 761 11.44 -21.28 12.54
C LEU A 761 9.93 -21.41 12.62
N TYR A 762 9.21 -20.87 11.60
CA TYR A 762 7.77 -21.04 11.47
C TYR A 762 7.41 -21.29 9.99
N PRO A 763 6.55 -22.28 9.70
CA PRO A 763 6.06 -23.32 10.62
C PRO A 763 7.19 -24.12 11.26
N PHE A 764 7.05 -24.43 12.55
CA PHE A 764 8.08 -25.20 13.26
C PHE A 764 8.19 -26.62 12.70
N PRO A 765 9.39 -27.11 12.34
CA PRO A 765 9.59 -28.43 11.74
C PRO A 765 9.56 -29.55 12.79
N GLU A 766 8.43 -29.70 13.45
CA GLU A 766 8.23 -30.56 14.62
C GLU A 766 8.70 -32.01 14.40
N GLN A 767 8.28 -32.63 13.29
CA GLN A 767 8.64 -34.01 12.99
C GLN A 767 10.15 -34.20 12.84
N GLN A 768 10.80 -33.32 12.07
CA GLN A 768 12.24 -33.41 11.81
C GLN A 768 13.06 -33.17 13.09
N VAL A 769 12.58 -32.23 13.91
CA VAL A 769 13.20 -31.96 15.23
C VAL A 769 12.97 -33.12 16.17
N ALA A 770 11.80 -33.76 16.20
CA ALA A 770 11.52 -34.93 16.98
C ALA A 770 12.42 -36.11 16.58
N GLU A 771 12.60 -36.36 15.29
CA GLU A 771 13.49 -37.37 14.76
C GLU A 771 14.97 -37.09 15.13
N PHE A 772 15.38 -35.82 15.10
CA PHE A 772 16.70 -35.41 15.49
C PHE A 772 16.94 -35.59 16.98
N LEU A 773 16.05 -35.18 17.85
CA LEU A 773 16.18 -35.23 19.32
C LEU A 773 15.86 -36.60 19.92
N GLY A 774 15.03 -37.41 19.22
CA GLY A 774 14.66 -38.78 19.68
C GLY A 774 15.73 -39.84 19.50
N ARG A 775 16.91 -39.47 18.98
CA ARG A 775 18.00 -40.41 18.77
C ARG A 775 18.53 -40.98 20.10
N LYS A 776 18.83 -42.28 20.07
CA LYS A 776 19.35 -42.97 21.25
C LYS A 776 20.67 -42.34 21.76
N GLY A 777 20.71 -42.00 23.04
CA GLY A 777 21.87 -41.43 23.70
C GLY A 777 21.81 -39.90 23.90
N ILE A 778 20.92 -39.19 23.29
CA ILE A 778 20.78 -37.74 23.53
C ILE A 778 20.15 -37.50 24.91
N GLU A 779 20.89 -36.87 25.80
CA GLU A 779 20.49 -36.59 27.19
C GLU A 779 20.21 -35.10 27.40
N ARG A 780 20.98 -34.25 26.72
CA ARG A 780 20.88 -32.79 26.85
C ARG A 780 20.54 -32.13 25.53
N VAL A 781 19.72 -31.08 25.61
CA VAL A 781 19.37 -30.21 24.46
C VAL A 781 19.80 -28.79 24.81
N VAL A 782 20.52 -28.16 23.89
CA VAL A 782 21.07 -26.81 24.05
C VAL A 782 20.59 -25.97 22.87
N TRP A 783 20.01 -24.81 23.14
CA TRP A 783 19.77 -23.77 22.15
C TRP A 783 20.87 -22.71 22.23
N VAL A 784 21.45 -22.37 21.09
CA VAL A 784 22.47 -21.31 20.96
C VAL A 784 21.96 -20.20 20.06
N GLN A 785 22.07 -18.96 20.48
CA GLN A 785 21.73 -17.78 19.64
C GLN A 785 22.66 -16.60 19.90
N GLU A 786 22.73 -15.70 18.93
CA GLU A 786 23.50 -14.46 19.01
C GLU A 786 22.74 -13.32 19.70
N GLU A 787 21.44 -13.28 19.53
CA GLU A 787 20.55 -12.27 20.08
C GLU A 787 20.53 -12.34 21.62
N PRO A 788 20.22 -11.22 22.31
CA PRO A 788 19.93 -11.23 23.75
C PRO A 788 18.83 -12.22 24.12
N ARG A 789 18.86 -12.74 25.33
CA ARG A 789 17.93 -13.78 25.79
C ARG A 789 16.46 -13.43 25.69
N ASN A 790 16.11 -12.14 25.87
CA ASN A 790 14.74 -11.62 25.71
C ASN A 790 14.36 -11.30 24.25
N GLN A 791 15.28 -11.56 23.32
CA GLN A 791 15.11 -11.30 21.88
C GLN A 791 15.44 -12.58 21.07
N GLY A 792 15.35 -12.50 19.73
CA GLY A 792 15.60 -13.64 18.86
C GLY A 792 14.55 -14.75 19.02
N ALA A 793 14.97 -15.99 18.80
CA ALA A 793 14.07 -17.13 18.76
C ALA A 793 13.79 -17.77 20.13
N TRP A 794 14.54 -17.46 21.18
CA TRP A 794 14.52 -18.20 22.44
C TRP A 794 13.11 -18.39 23.02
N SER A 795 12.35 -17.32 23.21
CA SER A 795 11.02 -17.40 23.84
C SER A 795 10.00 -18.19 23.01
N TYR A 796 10.22 -18.26 21.70
CA TYR A 796 9.39 -19.02 20.77
C TYR A 796 9.80 -20.49 20.70
N ILE A 797 11.11 -20.77 20.66
CA ILE A 797 11.65 -22.10 20.36
C ILE A 797 11.73 -23.00 21.61
N GLU A 798 12.01 -22.43 22.79
CA GLU A 798 12.19 -23.22 24.02
C GLU A 798 10.98 -24.09 24.36
N PRO A 799 9.74 -23.55 24.40
CA PRO A 799 8.56 -24.39 24.72
C PRO A 799 8.37 -25.54 23.73
N ARG A 800 8.62 -25.30 22.44
CA ARG A 800 8.46 -26.29 21.36
C ARG A 800 9.52 -27.39 21.44
N LEU A 801 10.78 -27.00 21.68
CA LEU A 801 11.84 -27.98 21.87
C LEU A 801 11.62 -28.82 23.12
N ARG A 802 11.10 -28.22 24.19
CA ARG A 802 10.78 -28.93 25.45
C ARG A 802 9.62 -29.90 25.24
N GLU A 803 8.59 -29.50 24.55
CA GLU A 803 7.43 -30.34 24.23
C GLU A 803 7.85 -31.56 23.39
N VAL A 804 8.58 -31.34 22.30
CA VAL A 804 9.03 -32.41 21.39
C VAL A 804 10.05 -33.35 22.05
N SER A 805 10.94 -32.83 22.87
CA SER A 805 12.03 -33.66 23.47
C SER A 805 11.68 -34.24 24.82
N GLY A 806 10.72 -33.70 25.53
CA GLY A 806 10.45 -34.02 26.94
C GLY A 806 11.56 -33.62 27.89
N LYS A 807 12.53 -32.77 27.46
CA LYS A 807 13.73 -32.39 28.19
C LYS A 807 13.77 -30.91 28.51
N GLN A 808 14.48 -30.54 29.56
CA GLN A 808 14.81 -29.15 29.83
C GLN A 808 15.82 -28.64 28.79
N ILE A 809 15.53 -27.46 28.21
CA ILE A 809 16.38 -26.83 27.19
C ILE A 809 17.36 -25.87 27.88
N SER A 810 18.66 -26.03 27.61
CA SER A 810 19.70 -25.11 28.09
C SER A 810 19.87 -23.96 27.10
N TYR A 811 19.98 -22.74 27.62
CA TYR A 811 20.24 -21.54 26.82
C TYR A 811 21.70 -21.17 26.83
N ILE A 812 22.29 -20.91 25.68
CA ILE A 812 23.63 -20.32 25.51
C ILE A 812 23.48 -19.11 24.57
N GLY A 813 23.84 -17.95 25.07
CA GLY A 813 23.72 -16.70 24.29
C GLY A 813 24.00 -15.47 25.15
N ARG A 814 23.72 -14.29 24.63
CA ARG A 814 23.82 -13.03 25.37
C ARG A 814 22.82 -12.98 26.53
N PRO A 815 23.10 -12.29 27.62
CA PRO A 815 22.10 -11.97 28.65
C PRO A 815 20.98 -11.09 28.07
N GLU A 816 19.94 -10.91 28.87
CA GLU A 816 18.86 -9.97 28.52
C GLU A 816 19.42 -8.54 28.37
N ALA A 817 18.90 -7.82 27.37
CA ALA A 817 19.32 -6.47 27.07
C ALA A 817 18.16 -5.63 26.50
N ALA A 818 18.14 -4.36 26.85
CA ALA A 818 17.15 -3.43 26.29
C ALA A 818 17.45 -3.09 24.83
N GLN A 819 18.72 -2.98 24.47
CA GLN A 819 19.18 -2.77 23.09
C GLN A 819 19.48 -4.10 22.39
N THR A 820 19.48 -4.10 21.07
CA THR A 820 19.76 -5.30 20.27
C THR A 820 21.21 -5.75 20.37
N ALA A 821 22.16 -4.84 20.20
CA ALA A 821 23.58 -5.13 20.18
C ALA A 821 24.39 -4.01 20.85
N THR A 822 25.60 -4.31 21.22
CA THR A 822 26.58 -3.33 21.77
C THR A 822 27.05 -2.39 20.65
N GLY A 823 27.27 -1.11 20.98
CA GLY A 823 27.87 -0.12 20.07
C GLY A 823 29.39 -0.26 19.89
N SER A 824 30.06 -1.18 20.67
CA SER A 824 31.49 -1.39 20.63
C SER A 824 31.86 -2.69 19.91
N ALA A 825 32.57 -2.60 18.78
CA ALA A 825 33.07 -3.77 18.06
C ALA A 825 33.96 -4.66 18.90
N LYS A 826 34.79 -4.07 19.80
CA LYS A 826 35.63 -4.83 20.73
C LYS A 826 34.78 -5.63 21.71
N ARG A 827 33.77 -5.03 22.32
CA ARG A 827 32.85 -5.70 23.24
C ARG A 827 32.03 -6.77 22.49
N HIS A 828 31.55 -6.49 21.30
CA HIS A 828 30.90 -7.49 20.45
C HIS A 828 31.76 -8.73 20.27
N ALA A 829 33.04 -8.55 19.88
CA ALA A 829 33.97 -9.68 19.70
C ALA A 829 34.19 -10.49 21.00
N GLN A 830 34.19 -9.84 22.17
CA GLN A 830 34.28 -10.53 23.46
C GLN A 830 33.00 -11.32 23.75
N GLU A 831 31.82 -10.72 23.52
CA GLU A 831 30.51 -11.36 23.72
C GLU A 831 30.34 -12.56 22.78
N GLN A 832 30.74 -12.45 21.50
CA GLN A 832 30.67 -13.55 20.55
C GLN A 832 31.54 -14.73 20.94
N LYS A 833 32.79 -14.45 21.37
CA LYS A 833 33.69 -15.49 21.93
C LYS A 833 33.10 -16.11 23.19
N ALA A 834 32.45 -15.34 24.06
CA ALA A 834 31.86 -15.86 25.30
C ALA A 834 30.69 -16.82 25.01
N ILE A 835 29.90 -16.63 23.95
CA ILE A 835 28.85 -17.57 23.53
C ILE A 835 29.46 -18.92 23.19
N VAL A 836 30.49 -18.94 22.32
CA VAL A 836 31.16 -20.18 21.93
C VAL A 836 31.84 -20.84 23.12
N ALA A 837 32.59 -20.08 23.94
CA ALA A 837 33.25 -20.59 25.14
C ALA A 837 32.24 -21.14 26.16
N GLY A 838 31.10 -20.49 26.35
CA GLY A 838 30.02 -20.98 27.22
C GLY A 838 29.48 -22.34 26.78
N LEU A 839 29.28 -22.55 25.47
CA LEU A 839 28.89 -23.86 24.95
C LEU A 839 29.99 -24.91 25.22
N LEU A 840 31.23 -24.62 24.84
CA LEU A 840 32.35 -25.55 24.99
C LEU A 840 32.61 -25.96 26.45
N ALA A 841 32.39 -25.05 27.40
CA ALA A 841 32.51 -25.34 28.84
C ALA A 841 31.41 -26.28 29.37
N THR A 842 30.33 -26.46 28.66
CA THR A 842 29.23 -27.36 29.05
C THR A 842 29.36 -28.77 28.47
N LEU A 843 30.29 -28.98 27.56
CA LEU A 843 30.55 -30.27 26.90
C LEU A 843 31.64 -31.04 27.56
#